data_cd62d27bee0b02e7f1a8472b8807398f
#
_entry.id   cd62d27bee0b02e7f1a8472b8807398f
#
_cell.length_a   1.000
_cell.length_b   1.000
_cell.length_c   1.000
_cell.angle_alpha   90.00
_cell.angle_beta   90.00
_cell.angle_gamma   90.00
#
_symmetry.space_group_name_H-M   'P 1'
#
loop_
_entity.id
_entity.type
_entity.pdbx_description
1 polymer ?
#
loop_
_entity_poly.entity_id
_entity_poly.type
_entity_poly.pdbx_seq_one_letter_code
_entity_poly.pdbx_strand_id
1 'polypeptide(L)'
;MRSPSELWFRLKQEIGNAASFLHAPALAAGFTEIPQAAILPDPDSFLALLSGSDYAANIELLAGMICGHRFPLLGSVVETGLEIRWRRDFARGIESSLKYFRRISYLDSARAGDHKFIWELNRHQHLIVLAQAFRLTRRREYVDEIQVQLESWWEQNPWLRGINWASALEVAFRALSWIWVDHLAGRALNSGIRRRLLLELYRHGVYLERNLSVYFAPNTHLLGEAVALHALGSLYPELPRSAVWRRAAAGVVQEQMERQVRDDGSHFEQSSYYHVYALDLFLFHALLNPGVSVVFRGKMRRMAQYLSALTSQDGAMPFLGDDDGGNLFHPYGDRRRFGGATLASCCAFFDTGEWRYDARDVAVQAAWWMGPGAFTKKPREPGPDAAPCLFANAGVAVLSNGPVHIVADTRGFGHAGAGHSHAHALSVVCRKADAGIFADILIDPGTFTYTGDPAWRSRFRGTAFHNTVRVDGLDQAEDGGPFRWLNKPETIIVNWTSGLEFAHLSAICCYRGITHERQFLWIAEKGLLAIVDVVRGSMGDSHPHLVEQFWHCGGEAVAASPGVWRIGESATVTMPVSALVEVFSGGEYGWVSNAPGQKEASPVIVVRRTGVLPATLAVVFALGEESVADIAVEASEGTPRIVMGPARSITFGAGAPAIEWI
;
A
#
# COMPACT_ATOMS: atom_id res chain seq x y z
N MET A 1 18.07 19.17 -15.66
CA MET A 1 17.51 20.53 -15.97
C MET A 1 16.03 20.36 -16.28
N ARG A 2 15.18 21.34 -15.94
CA ARG A 2 13.75 21.31 -16.28
C ARG A 2 13.56 21.60 -17.77
N SER A 3 12.57 20.94 -18.40
CA SER A 3 12.25 21.21 -19.80
C SER A 3 11.56 22.57 -19.97
N PRO A 4 11.64 23.21 -21.17
CA PRO A 4 10.89 24.44 -21.45
C PRO A 4 9.38 24.30 -21.22
N SER A 5 8.80 23.15 -21.54
CA SER A 5 7.39 22.84 -21.30
C SER A 5 7.04 22.81 -19.81
N GLU A 6 7.90 22.23 -18.97
CA GLU A 6 7.74 22.25 -17.51
C GLU A 6 7.82 23.68 -16.96
N LEU A 7 8.78 24.47 -17.41
CA LEU A 7 8.93 25.86 -16.96
C LEU A 7 7.69 26.69 -17.32
N TRP A 8 7.17 26.52 -18.55
CA TRP A 8 5.95 27.19 -19.01
C TRP A 8 4.72 26.75 -18.22
N PHE A 9 4.58 25.45 -17.97
CA PHE A 9 3.51 24.92 -17.13
C PHE A 9 3.53 25.53 -15.73
N ARG A 10 4.70 25.55 -15.08
CA ARG A 10 4.86 26.14 -13.74
C ARG A 10 4.55 27.62 -13.70
N LEU A 11 4.99 28.36 -14.73
CA LEU A 11 4.69 29.80 -14.82
C LEU A 11 3.17 30.04 -14.92
N LYS A 12 2.47 29.33 -15.80
CA LYS A 12 1.01 29.41 -15.91
C LYS A 12 0.33 29.05 -14.59
N GLN A 13 0.81 28.01 -13.93
CA GLN A 13 0.29 27.57 -12.64
C GLN A 13 0.43 28.67 -11.57
N GLU A 14 1.60 29.30 -11.46
CA GLU A 14 1.83 30.37 -10.47
C GLU A 14 1.02 31.63 -10.78
N ILE A 15 0.93 32.04 -12.04
CA ILE A 15 0.08 33.18 -12.44
C ILE A 15 -1.39 32.89 -12.11
N GLY A 16 -1.88 31.69 -12.47
CA GLY A 16 -3.25 31.28 -12.20
C GLY A 16 -3.56 31.20 -10.70
N ASN A 17 -2.63 30.68 -9.90
CA ASN A 17 -2.77 30.61 -8.44
C ASN A 17 -2.74 32.02 -7.80
N ALA A 18 -1.86 32.91 -8.25
CA ALA A 18 -1.79 34.29 -7.76
C ALA A 18 -3.09 35.07 -8.06
N ALA A 19 -3.59 34.97 -9.30
CA ALA A 19 -4.86 35.56 -9.68
C ALA A 19 -6.02 35.01 -8.83
N SER A 20 -6.03 33.71 -8.59
CA SER A 20 -7.05 33.04 -7.79
C SER A 20 -6.96 33.35 -6.29
N PHE A 21 -5.75 33.62 -5.79
CA PHE A 21 -5.54 34.05 -4.41
C PHE A 21 -6.13 35.45 -4.17
N LEU A 22 -6.04 36.34 -5.17
CA LEU A 22 -6.62 37.69 -5.11
C LEU A 22 -8.15 37.65 -5.30
N HIS A 23 -8.64 36.77 -6.15
CA HIS A 23 -10.05 36.63 -6.50
C HIS A 23 -10.47 35.16 -6.40
N ALA A 24 -10.96 34.78 -5.21
CA ALA A 24 -11.43 33.41 -4.99
C ALA A 24 -12.57 33.06 -5.97
N PRO A 25 -12.58 31.86 -6.56
CA PRO A 25 -13.66 31.42 -7.43
C PRO A 25 -15.01 31.50 -6.72
N ALA A 26 -16.03 31.98 -7.43
CA ALA A 26 -17.39 32.14 -6.92
C ALA A 26 -18.38 31.52 -7.92
N LEU A 27 -19.51 31.04 -7.41
CA LEU A 27 -20.65 30.66 -8.21
C LEU A 27 -21.59 31.86 -8.35
N ALA A 28 -22.18 32.03 -9.53
CA ALA A 28 -23.17 33.07 -9.76
C ALA A 28 -24.40 32.89 -8.83
N ALA A 29 -25.10 33.95 -8.53
CA ALA A 29 -26.23 33.95 -7.58
C ALA A 29 -27.37 32.96 -7.98
N GLY A 30 -27.47 32.59 -9.26
CA GLY A 30 -28.45 31.60 -9.75
C GLY A 30 -28.12 30.15 -9.43
N PHE A 31 -26.89 29.83 -8.98
CA PHE A 31 -26.50 28.45 -8.59
C PHE A 31 -26.89 28.19 -7.14
N THR A 32 -28.18 28.14 -6.84
CA THR A 32 -28.68 27.91 -5.49
C THR A 32 -28.85 26.42 -5.15
N GLU A 33 -29.17 25.60 -6.16
CA GLU A 33 -29.31 24.15 -6.02
C GLU A 33 -28.75 23.46 -7.26
N ILE A 34 -27.63 22.79 -7.10
CA ILE A 34 -27.05 21.93 -8.14
C ILE A 34 -27.31 20.49 -7.74
N PRO A 35 -28.13 19.76 -8.49
CA PRO A 35 -28.34 18.34 -8.20
C PRO A 35 -27.09 17.54 -8.57
N GLN A 36 -26.80 16.53 -7.78
CA GLN A 36 -25.83 15.51 -8.19
C GLN A 36 -26.47 14.61 -9.23
N ALA A 37 -25.72 14.28 -10.31
CA ALA A 37 -26.18 13.33 -11.30
C ALA A 37 -26.39 11.93 -10.68
N ALA A 38 -27.47 11.25 -11.09
CA ALA A 38 -27.85 9.94 -10.56
C ALA A 38 -26.96 8.80 -11.14
N ILE A 39 -25.64 8.90 -10.94
CA ILE A 39 -24.66 7.89 -11.35
C ILE A 39 -24.34 6.95 -10.17
N LEU A 40 -24.21 7.50 -8.97
CA LEU A 40 -24.01 6.71 -7.76
C LEU A 40 -25.33 6.06 -7.34
N PRO A 41 -25.31 4.84 -6.75
CA PRO A 41 -26.51 4.12 -6.39
C PRO A 41 -27.28 4.85 -5.28
N ASP A 42 -28.60 4.78 -5.30
CA ASP A 42 -29.43 5.25 -4.20
C ASP A 42 -29.18 4.37 -2.96
N PRO A 43 -28.68 4.93 -1.85
CA PRO A 43 -28.39 4.15 -0.65
C PRO A 43 -29.63 3.39 -0.11
N ASP A 44 -30.83 3.95 -0.21
CA ASP A 44 -32.05 3.30 0.29
C ASP A 44 -32.33 1.95 -0.40
N SER A 45 -31.75 1.71 -1.60
CA SER A 45 -31.90 0.46 -2.32
C SER A 45 -31.17 -0.74 -1.70
N PHE A 46 -30.20 -0.52 -0.81
CA PHE A 46 -29.38 -1.59 -0.22
C PHE A 46 -29.18 -1.49 1.31
N LEU A 47 -29.64 -0.42 1.97
CA LEU A 47 -29.46 -0.26 3.42
C LEU A 47 -30.04 -1.43 4.23
N ALA A 48 -31.15 -2.03 3.77
CA ALA A 48 -31.73 -3.20 4.43
C ALA A 48 -30.77 -4.40 4.45
N LEU A 49 -29.87 -4.53 3.47
CA LEU A 49 -28.87 -5.60 3.40
C LEU A 49 -27.69 -5.36 4.37
N LEU A 50 -27.49 -4.12 4.81
CA LEU A 50 -26.47 -3.73 5.78
C LEU A 50 -27.00 -3.70 7.21
N SER A 51 -28.31 -3.54 7.39
CA SER A 51 -28.95 -3.42 8.70
C SER A 51 -28.69 -4.66 9.56
N GLY A 52 -28.28 -4.43 10.82
CA GLY A 52 -27.96 -5.50 11.77
C GLY A 52 -26.65 -6.23 11.50
N SER A 53 -25.86 -5.82 10.53
CA SER A 53 -24.53 -6.39 10.27
C SER A 53 -23.45 -5.81 11.21
N ASP A 54 -22.35 -6.56 11.38
CA ASP A 54 -21.18 -6.07 12.11
C ASP A 54 -20.63 -4.76 11.50
N TYR A 55 -20.76 -4.60 10.18
CA TYR A 55 -20.39 -3.37 9.50
C TYR A 55 -21.22 -2.16 9.98
N ALA A 56 -22.55 -2.31 10.04
CA ALA A 56 -23.42 -1.24 10.53
C ALA A 56 -23.11 -0.87 11.98
N ALA A 57 -22.90 -1.86 12.84
CA ALA A 57 -22.52 -1.65 14.23
C ALA A 57 -21.17 -0.92 14.35
N ASN A 58 -20.19 -1.28 13.52
CA ASN A 58 -18.88 -0.61 13.48
C ASN A 58 -18.99 0.84 12.98
N ILE A 59 -19.81 1.12 11.97
CA ILE A 59 -20.07 2.49 11.49
C ILE A 59 -20.69 3.34 12.59
N GLU A 60 -21.65 2.81 13.37
CA GLU A 60 -22.24 3.54 14.49
C GLU A 60 -21.21 3.81 15.61
N LEU A 61 -20.36 2.84 15.93
CA LEU A 61 -19.28 3.00 16.90
C LEU A 61 -18.30 4.11 16.45
N LEU A 62 -17.83 4.04 15.22
CA LEU A 62 -16.95 5.05 14.64
C LEU A 62 -17.60 6.44 14.63
N ALA A 63 -18.87 6.54 14.23
CA ALA A 63 -19.62 7.79 14.23
C ALA A 63 -19.74 8.37 15.64
N GLY A 64 -20.01 7.54 16.66
CA GLY A 64 -20.02 7.98 18.06
C GLY A 64 -18.66 8.49 18.53
N MET A 65 -17.55 7.86 18.13
CA MET A 65 -16.20 8.37 18.41
C MET A 65 -15.98 9.73 17.74
N ILE A 66 -16.36 9.88 16.48
CA ILE A 66 -16.16 11.11 15.68
C ILE A 66 -16.99 12.25 16.28
N CYS A 67 -18.25 12.02 16.68
CA CYS A 67 -19.06 13.02 17.40
C CYS A 67 -18.44 13.44 18.74
N GLY A 68 -17.68 12.54 19.37
CA GLY A 68 -16.87 12.87 20.56
C GLY A 68 -15.50 13.47 20.24
N HIS A 69 -15.24 13.86 19.00
CA HIS A 69 -13.96 14.37 18.50
C HIS A 69 -12.77 13.44 18.79
N ARG A 70 -13.03 12.14 18.72
CA ARG A 70 -12.06 11.06 18.82
C ARG A 70 -11.90 10.41 17.45
N PHE A 71 -10.83 10.73 16.75
CA PHE A 71 -10.61 10.32 15.37
C PHE A 71 -9.65 9.14 15.30
N PRO A 72 -10.07 7.96 14.83
CA PRO A 72 -9.13 6.89 14.48
C PRO A 72 -8.33 7.31 13.24
N LEU A 73 -7.07 7.63 13.42
CA LEU A 73 -6.18 8.07 12.33
C LEU A 73 -4.91 7.22 12.35
N LEU A 74 -4.61 6.56 11.23
CA LEU A 74 -3.35 5.87 11.02
C LEU A 74 -2.99 4.89 12.17
N GLY A 75 -4.00 4.14 12.66
CA GLY A 75 -3.81 3.16 13.74
C GLY A 75 -3.77 3.75 15.16
N SER A 76 -3.93 5.06 15.31
CA SER A 76 -4.05 5.75 16.61
C SER A 76 -5.40 6.41 16.76
N VAL A 77 -5.85 6.66 17.99
CA VAL A 77 -7.00 7.53 18.26
C VAL A 77 -6.49 8.91 18.66
N VAL A 78 -6.83 9.91 17.84
CA VAL A 78 -6.49 11.31 18.09
C VAL A 78 -7.67 12.00 18.75
N GLU A 79 -7.47 12.57 19.92
CA GLU A 79 -8.46 13.40 20.64
C GLU A 79 -8.15 14.88 20.41
N THR A 80 -9.09 15.61 19.80
CA THR A 80 -8.85 17.01 19.44
C THR A 80 -9.41 17.99 20.45
N GLY A 81 -10.23 17.54 21.39
CA GLY A 81 -11.00 18.39 22.29
C GLY A 81 -12.24 18.99 21.61
N LEU A 82 -12.89 19.96 22.25
CA LEU A 82 -14.13 20.56 21.75
C LEU A 82 -13.94 21.33 20.44
N GLU A 83 -12.78 21.93 20.25
CA GLU A 83 -12.44 22.67 19.03
C GLU A 83 -11.40 21.91 18.23
N ILE A 84 -11.73 21.55 16.99
CA ILE A 84 -10.80 20.86 16.08
C ILE A 84 -9.86 21.91 15.48
N ARG A 85 -8.55 21.77 15.78
CA ARG A 85 -7.49 22.62 15.19
C ARG A 85 -6.96 21.96 13.93
N TRP A 86 -7.57 22.24 12.80
CA TRP A 86 -7.37 21.54 11.53
C TRP A 86 -5.95 21.61 10.93
N ARG A 87 -5.08 22.47 11.42
CA ARG A 87 -3.68 22.58 10.98
C ARG A 87 -2.68 22.04 11.99
N ARG A 88 -3.17 21.39 13.06
CA ARG A 88 -2.33 20.89 14.13
C ARG A 88 -1.90 19.44 13.89
N ASP A 89 -0.61 19.17 14.03
CA ASP A 89 -0.08 17.85 14.30
C ASP A 89 -0.36 17.52 15.78
N PHE A 90 -1.36 16.69 16.03
CA PHE A 90 -1.79 16.36 17.38
C PHE A 90 -0.76 15.48 18.12
N ALA A 91 0.07 14.71 17.41
CA ALA A 91 1.09 13.86 18.01
C ALA A 91 2.25 14.69 18.60
N ARG A 92 2.59 15.82 17.95
CA ARG A 92 3.72 16.69 18.36
C ARG A 92 3.28 18.04 18.89
N GLY A 93 2.00 18.37 18.82
CA GLY A 93 1.48 19.65 19.26
C GLY A 93 1.85 20.84 18.37
N ILE A 94 2.41 20.62 17.17
CA ILE A 94 2.85 21.67 16.24
C ILE A 94 1.68 22.13 15.37
N GLU A 95 1.47 23.42 15.27
CA GLU A 95 0.46 24.00 14.38
C GLU A 95 1.11 24.63 13.15
N SER A 96 0.71 24.17 11.97
CA SER A 96 1.16 24.73 10.70
C SER A 96 0.62 26.13 10.47
N SER A 97 1.43 27.00 9.89
CA SER A 97 1.10 28.41 9.66
C SER A 97 0.00 28.61 8.61
N LEU A 98 -0.74 29.76 8.72
CA LEU A 98 -1.78 30.15 7.77
C LEU A 98 -1.23 31.05 6.63
N LYS A 99 -0.04 30.76 6.14
CA LYS A 99 0.56 31.47 4.99
C LYS A 99 -0.08 31.00 3.68
N TYR A 100 0.17 31.72 2.59
CA TYR A 100 -0.11 31.24 1.24
C TYR A 100 0.51 29.85 1.04
N PHE A 101 -0.25 28.90 0.51
CA PHE A 101 0.09 27.47 0.53
C PHE A 101 1.46 27.12 -0.09
N ARG A 102 1.91 27.86 -1.12
CA ARG A 102 3.24 27.71 -1.74
C ARG A 102 4.40 28.09 -0.81
N ARG A 103 4.12 28.80 0.29
CA ARG A 103 5.11 29.20 1.30
C ARG A 103 5.15 28.26 2.51
N ILE A 104 4.43 27.15 2.45
CA ILE A 104 4.43 26.13 3.50
C ILE A 104 5.50 25.08 3.17
N SER A 105 6.52 24.97 4.02
CA SER A 105 7.56 23.93 3.93
C SER A 105 7.06 22.65 4.60
N TYR A 106 6.06 21.99 4.03
CA TYR A 106 5.38 20.84 4.65
C TYR A 106 6.26 19.61 4.87
N LEU A 107 7.39 19.49 4.16
CA LEU A 107 8.39 18.43 4.39
C LEU A 107 9.29 18.71 5.61
N ASP A 108 9.28 19.92 6.14
CA ASP A 108 9.99 20.30 7.38
C ASP A 108 9.05 20.11 8.57
N SER A 109 9.08 18.91 9.16
CA SER A 109 8.19 18.55 10.26
C SER A 109 8.43 19.35 11.55
N ALA A 110 9.59 19.98 11.71
CA ALA A 110 9.86 20.86 12.83
C ALA A 110 9.08 22.19 12.75
N ARG A 111 8.75 22.64 11.53
CA ARG A 111 8.02 23.90 11.28
C ARG A 111 6.54 23.70 10.98
N ALA A 112 6.22 22.62 10.26
CA ALA A 112 4.87 22.40 9.76
C ALA A 112 4.11 21.31 10.53
N GLY A 113 4.79 20.55 11.40
CA GLY A 113 4.30 19.28 11.95
C GLY A 113 4.45 18.13 10.97
N ASP A 114 4.09 16.92 11.39
CA ASP A 114 4.01 15.79 10.48
C ASP A 114 2.78 15.97 9.59
N HIS A 115 3.05 16.33 8.33
CA HIS A 115 2.00 16.61 7.36
C HIS A 115 1.09 15.40 7.12
N LYS A 116 1.59 14.16 7.26
CA LYS A 116 0.78 12.96 7.03
C LYS A 116 -0.38 12.87 8.04
N PHE A 117 -0.12 13.12 9.34
CA PHE A 117 -1.17 13.15 10.36
C PHE A 117 -2.13 14.31 10.18
N ILE A 118 -1.62 15.51 9.83
CA ILE A 118 -2.48 16.67 9.57
C ILE A 118 -3.40 16.38 8.39
N TRP A 119 -2.85 15.91 7.27
CA TRP A 119 -3.62 15.69 6.05
C TRP A 119 -4.64 14.58 6.17
N GLU A 120 -4.32 13.49 6.89
CA GLU A 120 -5.25 12.38 7.05
C GLU A 120 -6.59 12.83 7.66
N LEU A 121 -6.58 13.64 8.71
CA LEU A 121 -7.79 14.22 9.28
C LEU A 121 -8.49 15.14 8.26
N ASN A 122 -7.72 15.92 7.49
CA ASN A 122 -8.22 16.91 6.53
C ASN A 122 -8.67 16.34 5.18
N ARG A 123 -8.54 15.02 4.96
CA ARG A 123 -9.21 14.28 3.87
C ARG A 123 -10.71 14.19 4.09
N HIS A 124 -11.19 14.40 5.31
CA HIS A 124 -12.59 14.39 5.71
C HIS A 124 -13.31 13.06 5.47
N GLN A 125 -12.61 11.94 5.40
CA GLN A 125 -13.22 10.62 5.21
C GLN A 125 -14.08 10.21 6.41
N HIS A 126 -13.78 10.74 7.60
CA HIS A 126 -14.61 10.58 8.79
C HIS A 126 -16.03 11.19 8.63
N LEU A 127 -16.20 12.21 7.79
CA LEU A 127 -17.53 12.75 7.48
C LEU A 127 -18.35 11.78 6.62
N ILE A 128 -17.71 10.93 5.82
CA ILE A 128 -18.42 9.85 5.10
C ILE A 128 -19.02 8.87 6.11
N VAL A 129 -18.27 8.51 7.16
CA VAL A 129 -18.76 7.63 8.24
C VAL A 129 -19.99 8.22 8.93
N LEU A 130 -19.96 9.52 9.28
CA LEU A 130 -21.13 10.20 9.84
C LEU A 130 -22.33 10.17 8.88
N ALA A 131 -22.08 10.39 7.58
CA ALA A 131 -23.15 10.35 6.58
C ALA A 131 -23.71 8.91 6.38
N GLN A 132 -22.86 7.89 6.43
CA GLN A 132 -23.27 6.48 6.43
C GLN A 132 -24.09 6.13 7.68
N ALA A 133 -23.63 6.54 8.88
CA ALA A 133 -24.34 6.36 10.13
C ALA A 133 -25.72 7.02 10.10
N PHE A 134 -25.82 8.25 9.55
CA PHE A 134 -27.11 8.91 9.34
C PHE A 134 -28.04 8.10 8.43
N ARG A 135 -27.52 7.53 7.32
CA ARG A 135 -28.34 6.71 6.41
C ARG A 135 -28.83 5.44 7.09
N LEU A 136 -27.99 4.77 7.87
CA LEU A 136 -28.31 3.53 8.58
C LEU A 136 -29.31 3.76 9.73
N THR A 137 -29.17 4.86 10.50
CA THR A 137 -29.91 5.06 11.76
C THR A 137 -30.97 6.14 11.73
N ARG A 138 -30.89 7.06 10.76
CA ARG A 138 -31.69 8.29 10.66
C ARG A 138 -31.49 9.27 11.83
N ARG A 139 -30.48 9.08 12.67
CA ARG A 139 -30.16 9.97 13.79
C ARG A 139 -29.61 11.30 13.27
N ARG A 140 -30.31 12.39 13.60
CA ARG A 140 -30.02 13.74 13.08
C ARG A 140 -28.66 14.28 13.57
N GLU A 141 -28.22 13.87 14.76
CA GLU A 141 -26.96 14.32 15.36
C GLU A 141 -25.74 14.16 14.44
N TYR A 142 -25.71 13.12 13.61
CA TYR A 142 -24.60 12.91 12.67
C TYR A 142 -24.56 13.96 11.57
N VAL A 143 -25.72 14.44 11.11
CA VAL A 143 -25.80 15.53 10.14
C VAL A 143 -25.42 16.87 10.79
N ASP A 144 -25.83 17.08 12.03
CA ASP A 144 -25.51 18.30 12.75
C ASP A 144 -24.00 18.39 13.00
N GLU A 145 -23.35 17.28 13.35
CA GLU A 145 -21.88 17.20 13.49
C GLU A 145 -21.17 17.44 12.16
N ILE A 146 -21.64 16.85 11.04
CA ILE A 146 -21.10 17.17 9.71
C ILE A 146 -21.11 18.67 9.44
N GLN A 147 -22.21 19.35 9.75
CA GLN A 147 -22.37 20.80 9.53
C GLN A 147 -21.36 21.60 10.37
N VAL A 148 -21.26 21.27 11.66
CA VAL A 148 -20.33 21.95 12.58
C VAL A 148 -18.88 21.78 12.10
N GLN A 149 -18.47 20.58 11.72
CA GLN A 149 -17.11 20.33 11.26
C GLN A 149 -16.81 21.01 9.92
N LEU A 150 -17.74 21.01 8.97
CA LEU A 150 -17.57 21.71 7.69
C LEU A 150 -17.40 23.21 7.89
N GLU A 151 -18.26 23.87 8.71
CA GLU A 151 -18.16 25.30 9.00
C GLU A 151 -16.84 25.65 9.67
N SER A 152 -16.47 24.90 10.73
CA SER A 152 -15.18 25.06 11.43
C SER A 152 -13.98 24.92 10.49
N TRP A 153 -14.04 23.93 9.56
CA TRP A 153 -12.96 23.75 8.60
C TRP A 153 -12.84 24.93 7.63
N TRP A 154 -13.95 25.41 7.07
CA TRP A 154 -13.96 26.52 6.12
C TRP A 154 -13.47 27.83 6.74
N GLU A 155 -13.75 28.06 8.00
CA GLU A 155 -13.25 29.22 8.75
C GLU A 155 -11.74 29.16 8.98
N GLN A 156 -11.23 27.98 9.38
CA GLN A 156 -9.83 27.82 9.71
C GLN A 156 -8.92 27.60 8.49
N ASN A 157 -9.48 27.24 7.33
CA ASN A 157 -8.72 26.94 6.11
C ASN A 157 -9.20 27.80 4.92
N PRO A 158 -9.07 29.13 4.98
CA PRO A 158 -9.49 30.00 3.91
C PRO A 158 -8.74 29.68 2.61
N TRP A 159 -9.37 30.05 1.50
CA TRP A 159 -8.90 29.76 0.15
C TRP A 159 -7.40 29.99 -0.05
N LEU A 160 -6.68 28.97 -0.50
CA LEU A 160 -5.24 28.93 -0.77
C LEU A 160 -4.34 29.31 0.41
N ARG A 161 -4.80 29.21 1.64
CA ARG A 161 -3.99 29.43 2.85
C ARG A 161 -3.85 28.18 3.70
N GLY A 162 -2.64 27.97 4.22
CA GLY A 162 -2.32 26.86 5.11
C GLY A 162 -1.92 25.57 4.39
N ILE A 163 -1.52 24.60 5.19
CA ILE A 163 -0.96 23.31 4.77
C ILE A 163 -1.97 22.44 4.00
N ASN A 164 -3.27 22.61 4.27
CA ASN A 164 -4.36 21.83 3.67
C ASN A 164 -4.64 22.17 2.19
N TRP A 165 -3.92 23.15 1.64
CA TRP A 165 -3.87 23.51 0.23
C TRP A 165 -2.51 23.20 -0.42
N ALA A 166 -1.52 22.69 0.35
CA ALA A 166 -0.15 22.51 -0.14
C ALA A 166 0.03 21.30 -1.06
N SER A 167 -0.85 20.29 -0.96
CA SER A 167 -0.86 19.10 -1.81
C SER A 167 -2.16 19.00 -2.60
N ALA A 168 -2.06 18.83 -3.91
CA ALA A 168 -3.24 18.69 -4.77
C ALA A 168 -3.95 17.35 -4.52
N LEU A 169 -3.23 16.29 -4.16
CA LEU A 169 -3.82 15.01 -3.79
C LEU A 169 -4.73 15.13 -2.56
N GLU A 170 -4.33 15.90 -1.54
CA GLU A 170 -5.15 16.10 -0.34
C GLU A 170 -6.43 16.91 -0.64
N VAL A 171 -6.33 17.87 -1.56
CA VAL A 171 -7.51 18.58 -2.09
C VAL A 171 -8.43 17.62 -2.86
N ALA A 172 -7.85 16.67 -3.61
CA ALA A 172 -8.59 15.65 -4.34
C ALA A 172 -9.35 14.69 -3.39
N PHE A 173 -8.67 14.14 -2.37
CA PHE A 173 -9.31 13.28 -1.37
C PHE A 173 -10.46 13.99 -0.65
N ARG A 174 -10.25 15.23 -0.23
CA ARG A 174 -11.29 16.03 0.44
C ARG A 174 -12.48 16.30 -0.48
N ALA A 175 -12.23 16.58 -1.77
CA ALA A 175 -13.29 16.74 -2.75
C ALA A 175 -14.11 15.46 -2.92
N LEU A 176 -13.46 14.29 -3.01
CA LEU A 176 -14.13 12.99 -3.07
C LEU A 176 -14.96 12.72 -1.81
N SER A 177 -14.42 13.00 -0.64
CA SER A 177 -15.16 12.86 0.63
C SER A 177 -16.41 13.76 0.67
N TRP A 178 -16.31 14.99 0.22
CA TRP A 178 -17.44 15.92 0.18
C TRP A 178 -18.47 15.57 -0.88
N ILE A 179 -18.07 14.96 -2.00
CA ILE A 179 -18.99 14.36 -2.98
C ILE A 179 -19.85 13.28 -2.30
N TRP A 180 -19.22 12.40 -1.53
CA TRP A 180 -19.93 11.35 -0.78
C TRP A 180 -20.82 11.92 0.33
N VAL A 181 -20.39 12.95 1.04
CA VAL A 181 -21.21 13.66 2.04
C VAL A 181 -22.46 14.26 1.38
N ASP A 182 -22.32 14.94 0.23
CA ASP A 182 -23.48 15.49 -0.50
C ASP A 182 -24.40 14.37 -1.00
N HIS A 183 -23.84 13.26 -1.50
CA HIS A 183 -24.62 12.11 -1.96
C HIS A 183 -25.43 11.46 -0.83
N LEU A 184 -24.81 11.23 0.32
CA LEU A 184 -25.45 10.51 1.44
C LEU A 184 -26.30 11.39 2.32
N ALA A 185 -25.88 12.62 2.59
CA ALA A 185 -26.51 13.51 3.57
C ALA A 185 -26.96 14.88 2.99
N GLY A 186 -26.64 15.21 1.74
CA GLY A 186 -26.85 16.54 1.19
C GLY A 186 -28.27 17.08 1.29
N ARG A 187 -29.28 16.21 1.13
CA ARG A 187 -30.70 16.60 1.30
C ARG A 187 -31.08 16.90 2.76
N ALA A 188 -30.31 16.40 3.72
CA ALA A 188 -30.53 16.61 5.15
C ALA A 188 -29.72 17.79 5.71
N LEU A 189 -28.72 18.29 4.96
CA LEU A 189 -27.97 19.48 5.31
C LEU A 189 -28.87 20.74 5.26
N ASN A 190 -28.57 21.73 6.08
CA ASN A 190 -29.14 23.06 5.96
C ASN A 190 -28.82 23.63 4.56
N SER A 191 -29.78 24.32 3.93
CA SER A 191 -29.63 24.84 2.57
C SER A 191 -28.44 25.78 2.41
N GLY A 192 -28.12 26.59 3.43
CA GLY A 192 -26.94 27.44 3.46
C GLY A 192 -25.63 26.67 3.46
N ILE A 193 -25.55 25.63 4.29
CA ILE A 193 -24.39 24.72 4.38
C ILE A 193 -24.20 23.97 3.07
N ARG A 194 -25.28 23.40 2.51
CA ARG A 194 -25.19 22.68 1.23
C ARG A 194 -24.74 23.60 0.09
N ARG A 195 -25.26 24.82 0.03
CA ARG A 195 -24.81 25.83 -0.95
C ARG A 195 -23.33 26.14 -0.80
N ARG A 196 -22.84 26.27 0.43
CA ARG A 196 -21.43 26.49 0.71
C ARG A 196 -20.59 25.28 0.32
N LEU A 197 -21.03 24.08 0.60
CA LEU A 197 -20.37 22.82 0.20
C LEU A 197 -20.19 22.75 -1.32
N LEU A 198 -21.23 23.07 -2.10
CA LEU A 198 -21.17 23.11 -3.56
C LEU A 198 -20.19 24.18 -4.08
N LEU A 199 -20.14 25.35 -3.45
CA LEU A 199 -19.15 26.38 -3.77
C LEU A 199 -17.72 25.88 -3.49
N GLU A 200 -17.51 25.22 -2.37
CA GLU A 200 -16.18 24.68 -2.03
C GLU A 200 -15.79 23.51 -2.94
N LEU A 201 -16.72 22.64 -3.35
CA LEU A 201 -16.48 21.63 -4.39
C LEU A 201 -16.07 22.26 -5.73
N TYR A 202 -16.74 23.35 -6.13
CA TYR A 202 -16.34 24.12 -7.32
C TYR A 202 -14.92 24.69 -7.18
N ARG A 203 -14.59 25.27 -6.01
CA ARG A 203 -13.24 25.77 -5.70
C ARG A 203 -12.19 24.66 -5.77
N HIS A 204 -12.49 23.49 -5.23
CA HIS A 204 -11.60 22.32 -5.31
C HIS A 204 -11.37 21.90 -6.77
N GLY A 205 -12.41 21.88 -7.60
CA GLY A 205 -12.27 21.61 -9.03
C GLY A 205 -11.39 22.62 -9.77
N VAL A 206 -11.58 23.93 -9.50
CA VAL A 206 -10.72 25.01 -10.06
C VAL A 206 -9.27 24.87 -9.57
N TYR A 207 -9.07 24.51 -8.31
CA TYR A 207 -7.73 24.25 -7.77
C TYR A 207 -7.06 23.07 -8.47
N LEU A 208 -7.74 21.92 -8.56
CA LEU A 208 -7.21 20.70 -9.18
C LEU A 208 -6.87 20.92 -10.65
N GLU A 209 -7.74 21.55 -11.41
CA GLU A 209 -7.48 21.86 -12.83
C GLU A 209 -6.16 22.59 -13.05
N ARG A 210 -5.76 23.47 -12.11
CA ARG A 210 -4.53 24.27 -12.20
C ARG A 210 -3.31 23.59 -11.59
N ASN A 211 -3.51 22.68 -10.63
CA ASN A 211 -2.44 22.18 -9.80
C ASN A 211 -2.18 20.68 -9.96
N LEU A 212 -2.61 20.06 -11.06
CA LEU A 212 -2.30 18.67 -11.36
C LEU A 212 -0.79 18.40 -11.31
N SER A 213 -0.39 17.31 -10.68
CA SER A 213 0.99 16.94 -10.39
C SER A 213 1.74 16.35 -11.61
N VAL A 214 1.51 16.90 -12.81
CA VAL A 214 2.03 16.38 -14.09
C VAL A 214 3.55 16.25 -14.10
N TYR A 215 4.28 17.18 -13.47
CA TYR A 215 5.76 17.17 -13.40
C TYR A 215 6.31 16.91 -12.00
N PHE A 216 5.50 17.06 -10.98
CA PHE A 216 5.96 16.91 -9.60
C PHE A 216 5.90 15.45 -9.14
N ALA A 217 4.74 14.81 -9.31
CA ALA A 217 4.50 13.43 -8.91
C ALA A 217 3.52 12.78 -9.90
N PRO A 218 3.97 12.44 -11.15
CA PRO A 218 3.11 11.85 -12.17
C PRO A 218 2.89 10.34 -11.90
N ASN A 219 2.40 10.04 -10.71
CA ASN A 219 2.14 8.72 -10.14
C ASN A 219 0.71 8.67 -9.59
N THR A 220 0.46 7.95 -8.50
CA THR A 220 -0.86 7.92 -7.83
C THR A 220 -1.34 9.31 -7.41
N HIS A 221 -0.47 10.27 -7.17
CA HIS A 221 -0.89 11.67 -6.95
C HIS A 221 -1.66 12.23 -8.15
N LEU A 222 -1.04 12.22 -9.33
CA LEU A 222 -1.69 12.71 -10.56
C LEU A 222 -2.96 11.91 -10.87
N LEU A 223 -2.95 10.60 -10.65
CA LEU A 223 -4.12 9.74 -10.86
C LEU A 223 -5.28 10.15 -9.93
N GLY A 224 -5.04 10.28 -8.63
CA GLY A 224 -6.06 10.66 -7.65
C GLY A 224 -6.63 12.06 -7.91
N GLU A 225 -5.78 13.02 -8.27
CA GLU A 225 -6.16 14.38 -8.64
C GLU A 225 -7.07 14.39 -9.88
N ALA A 226 -6.70 13.62 -10.90
CA ALA A 226 -7.49 13.50 -12.13
C ALA A 226 -8.82 12.77 -11.89
N VAL A 227 -8.85 11.71 -11.07
CA VAL A 227 -10.09 11.00 -10.72
C VAL A 227 -11.05 11.90 -9.95
N ALA A 228 -10.57 12.70 -9.00
CA ALA A 228 -11.41 13.65 -8.28
C ALA A 228 -11.96 14.75 -9.20
N LEU A 229 -11.14 15.26 -10.12
CA LEU A 229 -11.57 16.26 -11.10
C LEU A 229 -12.60 15.66 -12.09
N HIS A 230 -12.40 14.41 -12.52
CA HIS A 230 -13.36 13.66 -13.34
C HIS A 230 -14.69 13.45 -12.61
N ALA A 231 -14.64 13.09 -11.31
CA ALA A 231 -15.82 12.89 -10.48
C ALA A 231 -16.63 14.19 -10.34
N LEU A 232 -15.97 15.32 -10.07
CA LEU A 232 -16.62 16.62 -10.02
C LEU A 232 -17.32 16.95 -11.35
N GLY A 233 -16.64 16.74 -12.48
CA GLY A 233 -17.20 17.03 -13.81
C GLY A 233 -18.33 16.09 -14.22
N SER A 234 -18.36 14.86 -13.71
CA SER A 234 -19.38 13.85 -14.05
C SER A 234 -20.60 13.93 -13.15
N LEU A 235 -20.38 14.12 -11.84
CA LEU A 235 -21.45 14.12 -10.83
C LEU A 235 -22.15 15.48 -10.69
N TYR A 236 -21.50 16.57 -11.09
CA TYR A 236 -22.08 17.91 -11.05
C TYR A 236 -21.99 18.59 -12.43
N PRO A 237 -22.78 18.10 -13.42
CA PRO A 237 -22.71 18.61 -14.80
C PRO A 237 -23.08 20.08 -14.95
N GLU A 238 -23.81 20.66 -14.00
CA GLU A 238 -24.21 22.06 -14.00
C GLU A 238 -23.12 23.00 -13.47
N LEU A 239 -22.08 22.50 -12.81
CA LEU A 239 -20.96 23.33 -12.37
C LEU A 239 -20.25 23.97 -13.56
N PRO A 240 -19.85 25.24 -13.45
CA PRO A 240 -19.02 25.87 -14.48
C PRO A 240 -17.77 25.01 -14.73
N ARG A 241 -17.42 24.78 -16.00
CA ARG A 241 -16.29 23.98 -16.46
C ARG A 241 -16.41 22.46 -16.27
N SER A 242 -17.50 21.92 -15.74
CA SER A 242 -17.72 20.48 -15.52
C SER A 242 -17.38 19.63 -16.76
N ALA A 243 -17.86 20.03 -17.94
CA ALA A 243 -17.59 19.34 -19.20
C ALA A 243 -16.10 19.36 -19.59
N VAL A 244 -15.37 20.44 -19.26
CA VAL A 244 -13.92 20.56 -19.47
C VAL A 244 -13.20 19.62 -18.51
N TRP A 245 -13.55 19.66 -17.22
CA TRP A 245 -12.96 18.80 -16.20
C TRP A 245 -13.15 17.32 -16.53
N ARG A 246 -14.37 16.91 -16.84
CA ARG A 246 -14.70 15.53 -17.20
C ARG A 246 -13.85 15.03 -18.36
N ARG A 247 -13.74 15.82 -19.45
CA ARG A 247 -12.99 15.40 -20.66
C ARG A 247 -11.49 15.38 -20.41
N ALA A 248 -10.92 16.45 -19.85
CA ALA A 248 -9.49 16.56 -19.63
C ALA A 248 -8.99 15.51 -18.63
N ALA A 249 -9.69 15.34 -17.52
CA ALA A 249 -9.32 14.39 -16.50
C ALA A 249 -9.45 12.93 -16.97
N ALA A 250 -10.49 12.59 -17.73
CA ALA A 250 -10.60 11.25 -18.33
C ALA A 250 -9.41 10.93 -19.25
N GLY A 251 -8.92 11.92 -20.02
CA GLY A 251 -7.70 11.77 -20.84
C GLY A 251 -6.46 11.50 -19.99
N VAL A 252 -6.30 12.23 -18.88
CA VAL A 252 -5.20 11.99 -17.95
C VAL A 252 -5.29 10.60 -17.33
N VAL A 253 -6.46 10.16 -16.85
CA VAL A 253 -6.63 8.82 -16.26
C VAL A 253 -6.32 7.72 -17.28
N GLN A 254 -6.75 7.87 -18.53
CA GLN A 254 -6.40 6.94 -19.61
C GLN A 254 -4.87 6.85 -19.81
N GLU A 255 -4.18 8.00 -19.87
CA GLU A 255 -2.73 8.04 -19.98
C GLU A 255 -2.04 7.39 -18.77
N GLN A 256 -2.54 7.64 -17.54
CA GLN A 256 -1.95 7.03 -16.35
C GLN A 256 -2.19 5.51 -16.30
N MET A 257 -3.30 4.99 -16.80
CA MET A 257 -3.51 3.54 -16.97
C MET A 257 -2.42 2.91 -17.85
N GLU A 258 -2.07 3.57 -18.94
CA GLU A 258 -1.03 3.09 -19.86
C GLU A 258 0.37 3.14 -19.27
N ARG A 259 0.68 4.21 -18.53
CA ARG A 259 2.01 4.46 -17.96
C ARG A 259 2.27 3.71 -16.65
N GLN A 260 1.26 3.60 -15.78
CA GLN A 260 1.45 3.12 -14.41
C GLN A 260 1.17 1.63 -14.26
N VAL A 261 0.38 1.03 -15.15
CA VAL A 261 0.00 -0.38 -15.07
C VAL A 261 0.77 -1.18 -16.11
N ARG A 262 1.61 -2.11 -15.63
CA ARG A 262 2.41 -3.02 -16.44
C ARG A 262 1.53 -4.11 -17.06
N ASP A 263 2.11 -4.89 -17.97
CA ASP A 263 1.36 -5.92 -18.71
C ASP A 263 0.90 -7.09 -17.82
N ASP A 264 1.60 -7.37 -16.74
CA ASP A 264 1.21 -8.36 -15.73
C ASP A 264 0.20 -7.82 -14.70
N GLY A 265 -0.25 -6.56 -14.85
CA GLY A 265 -1.19 -5.91 -13.96
C GLY A 265 -0.56 -5.20 -12.77
N SER A 266 0.73 -5.34 -12.53
CA SER A 266 1.37 -4.67 -11.40
C SER A 266 1.46 -3.15 -11.58
N HIS A 267 1.38 -2.42 -10.47
CA HIS A 267 1.54 -0.96 -10.46
C HIS A 267 3.02 -0.56 -10.41
N PHE A 268 3.42 0.46 -11.14
CA PHE A 268 4.83 0.86 -11.32
C PHE A 268 5.50 1.45 -10.08
N GLU A 269 4.75 1.88 -9.06
CA GLU A 269 5.31 2.37 -7.79
C GLU A 269 5.82 1.23 -6.91
N GLN A 270 5.50 -0.01 -7.25
CA GLN A 270 6.03 -1.21 -6.60
C GLN A 270 5.79 -1.24 -5.08
N SER A 271 4.61 -0.83 -4.65
CA SER A 271 4.08 -1.06 -3.32
C SER A 271 2.77 -1.81 -3.43
N SER A 272 2.57 -2.84 -2.62
CA SER A 272 1.31 -3.57 -2.56
C SER A 272 0.16 -2.66 -2.12
N TYR A 273 0.43 -1.74 -1.23
CA TYR A 273 -0.55 -0.78 -0.71
C TYR A 273 -0.96 0.27 -1.75
N TYR A 274 0.02 0.88 -2.44
CA TYR A 274 -0.26 1.83 -3.53
C TYR A 274 -0.90 1.16 -4.75
N HIS A 275 -0.74 -0.15 -4.91
CA HIS A 275 -1.48 -0.92 -5.91
C HIS A 275 -2.98 -0.92 -5.62
N VAL A 276 -3.40 -1.13 -4.36
CA VAL A 276 -4.80 -1.02 -3.92
C VAL A 276 -5.36 0.38 -4.22
N TYR A 277 -4.63 1.43 -3.84
CA TYR A 277 -5.02 2.80 -4.16
C TYR A 277 -5.25 3.04 -5.66
N ALA A 278 -4.28 2.61 -6.48
CA ALA A 278 -4.37 2.81 -7.93
C ALA A 278 -5.56 2.06 -8.53
N LEU A 279 -5.78 0.81 -8.09
CA LEU A 279 -6.90 -0.01 -8.58
C LEU A 279 -8.25 0.60 -8.18
N ASP A 280 -8.40 1.07 -6.94
CA ASP A 280 -9.62 1.76 -6.49
C ASP A 280 -9.88 3.06 -7.27
N LEU A 281 -8.85 3.85 -7.53
CA LEU A 281 -8.96 5.07 -8.33
C LEU A 281 -9.39 4.77 -9.78
N PHE A 282 -8.79 3.77 -10.42
CA PHE A 282 -9.19 3.35 -11.76
C PHE A 282 -10.61 2.78 -11.79
N LEU A 283 -10.97 2.00 -10.78
CA LEU A 283 -12.31 1.42 -10.65
C LEU A 283 -13.36 2.52 -10.47
N PHE A 284 -13.13 3.48 -9.57
CA PHE A 284 -14.05 4.59 -9.36
C PHE A 284 -14.21 5.46 -10.61
N HIS A 285 -13.10 5.71 -11.34
CA HIS A 285 -13.17 6.37 -12.64
C HIS A 285 -14.04 5.57 -13.65
N ALA A 286 -13.85 4.25 -13.72
CA ALA A 286 -14.59 3.39 -14.65
C ALA A 286 -16.09 3.33 -14.33
N LEU A 287 -16.48 3.40 -13.06
CA LEU A 287 -17.88 3.52 -12.63
C LEU A 287 -18.52 4.82 -13.11
N LEU A 288 -17.77 5.92 -13.09
CA LEU A 288 -18.24 7.23 -13.56
C LEU A 288 -18.14 7.40 -15.08
N ASN A 289 -17.43 6.52 -15.78
CA ASN A 289 -17.19 6.55 -17.21
C ASN A 289 -17.47 5.18 -17.84
N PRO A 290 -18.73 4.83 -18.12
CA PRO A 290 -19.08 3.53 -18.74
C PRO A 290 -18.40 3.28 -20.10
N GLY A 291 -17.89 4.33 -20.75
CA GLY A 291 -17.20 4.29 -22.04
C GLY A 291 -15.73 3.95 -22.00
N VAL A 292 -15.16 3.52 -20.84
CA VAL A 292 -13.76 3.07 -20.79
C VAL A 292 -13.51 1.91 -21.75
N SER A 293 -12.33 1.92 -22.40
CA SER A 293 -11.99 0.95 -23.45
C SER A 293 -11.86 -0.48 -22.92
N VAL A 294 -11.97 -1.47 -23.82
CA VAL A 294 -11.72 -2.88 -23.49
C VAL A 294 -10.29 -3.08 -22.97
N VAL A 295 -9.31 -2.34 -23.51
CA VAL A 295 -7.91 -2.38 -23.05
C VAL A 295 -7.81 -1.89 -21.60
N PHE A 296 -8.47 -0.79 -21.27
CA PHE A 296 -8.52 -0.25 -19.90
C PHE A 296 -9.11 -1.28 -18.93
N ARG A 297 -10.27 -1.85 -19.26
CA ARG A 297 -10.90 -2.92 -18.46
C ARG A 297 -10.00 -4.15 -18.30
N GLY A 298 -9.31 -4.53 -19.39
CA GLY A 298 -8.37 -5.66 -19.37
C GLY A 298 -7.19 -5.41 -18.43
N LYS A 299 -6.63 -4.20 -18.39
CA LYS A 299 -5.58 -3.84 -17.43
C LYS A 299 -6.09 -3.86 -15.99
N MET A 300 -7.27 -3.29 -15.71
CA MET A 300 -7.89 -3.37 -14.36
C MET A 300 -8.09 -4.83 -13.92
N ARG A 301 -8.53 -5.71 -14.80
CA ARG A 301 -8.70 -7.14 -14.49
C ARG A 301 -7.38 -7.80 -14.11
N ARG A 302 -6.29 -7.50 -14.85
CA ARG A 302 -4.94 -7.97 -14.47
C ARG A 302 -4.45 -7.38 -13.15
N MET A 303 -4.77 -6.11 -12.85
CA MET A 303 -4.49 -5.53 -11.52
C MET A 303 -5.19 -6.31 -10.40
N ALA A 304 -6.46 -6.65 -10.57
CA ALA A 304 -7.20 -7.46 -9.61
C ALA A 304 -6.63 -8.90 -9.49
N GLN A 305 -6.16 -9.49 -10.59
CA GLN A 305 -5.47 -10.79 -10.57
C GLN A 305 -4.17 -10.73 -9.77
N TYR A 306 -3.36 -9.68 -9.98
CA TYR A 306 -2.12 -9.45 -9.23
C TYR A 306 -2.41 -9.28 -7.74
N LEU A 307 -3.39 -8.42 -7.37
CA LEU A 307 -3.79 -8.22 -5.99
C LEU A 307 -4.28 -9.53 -5.34
N SER A 308 -5.13 -10.28 -6.05
CA SER A 308 -5.65 -11.56 -5.56
C SER A 308 -4.55 -12.60 -5.31
N ALA A 309 -3.50 -12.62 -6.13
CA ALA A 309 -2.37 -13.52 -5.93
C ALA A 309 -1.52 -13.13 -4.71
N LEU A 310 -1.39 -11.83 -4.43
CA LEU A 310 -0.69 -11.32 -3.24
C LEU A 310 -1.50 -11.52 -1.95
N THR A 311 -2.80 -11.74 -2.05
CA THR A 311 -3.68 -11.85 -0.89
C THR A 311 -3.77 -13.31 -0.45
N SER A 312 -3.45 -13.59 0.81
CA SER A 312 -3.60 -14.91 1.43
C SER A 312 -5.07 -15.30 1.60
N GLN A 313 -5.34 -16.57 1.94
CA GLN A 313 -6.71 -17.09 2.02
C GLN A 313 -7.58 -16.39 3.08
N ASP A 314 -6.98 -15.83 4.14
CA ASP A 314 -7.69 -15.02 5.16
C ASP A 314 -7.91 -13.56 4.74
N GLY A 315 -7.53 -13.18 3.53
CA GLY A 315 -7.72 -11.84 2.98
C GLY A 315 -6.63 -10.83 3.32
N ALA A 316 -5.54 -11.24 3.97
CA ALA A 316 -4.44 -10.35 4.25
C ALA A 316 -3.42 -10.31 3.10
N MET A 317 -2.91 -9.13 2.77
CA MET A 317 -1.83 -8.91 1.82
C MET A 317 -0.54 -8.48 2.53
N PRO A 318 0.64 -8.81 2.01
CA PRO A 318 1.91 -8.34 2.57
C PRO A 318 2.12 -6.85 2.29
N PHE A 319 2.81 -6.16 3.19
CA PHE A 319 3.24 -4.77 2.99
C PHE A 319 4.59 -4.74 2.25
N LEU A 320 4.56 -4.88 0.95
CA LEU A 320 5.75 -4.78 0.11
C LEU A 320 5.95 -3.32 -0.32
N GLY A 321 7.06 -2.69 0.09
CA GLY A 321 7.30 -1.26 -0.08
C GLY A 321 6.47 -0.41 0.90
N ASP A 322 6.31 0.87 0.59
CA ASP A 322 5.62 1.81 1.48
C ASP A 322 4.13 1.49 1.67
N ASP A 323 3.70 1.71 2.90
CA ASP A 323 2.31 1.80 3.33
C ASP A 323 2.10 3.16 3.99
N ASP A 324 1.19 3.97 3.47
CA ASP A 324 0.86 5.28 4.03
C ASP A 324 -0.30 5.27 5.02
N GLY A 325 -0.91 4.12 5.23
CA GLY A 325 -2.00 3.92 6.19
C GLY A 325 -3.37 4.43 5.75
N GLY A 326 -3.48 5.11 4.60
CA GLY A 326 -4.75 5.64 4.10
C GLY A 326 -5.48 4.68 3.15
N ASN A 327 -6.71 5.05 2.76
CA ASN A 327 -7.51 4.35 1.75
C ASN A 327 -8.35 5.38 0.98
N LEU A 328 -8.88 5.01 -0.17
CA LEU A 328 -9.66 5.97 -0.99
C LEU A 328 -11.02 6.31 -0.36
N PHE A 329 -11.72 5.34 0.21
CA PHE A 329 -13.10 5.50 0.66
C PHE A 329 -13.27 5.28 2.17
N HIS A 330 -12.81 4.14 2.69
CA HIS A 330 -12.99 3.74 4.09
C HIS A 330 -11.64 3.37 4.73
N PRO A 331 -10.92 4.34 5.35
CA PRO A 331 -9.55 4.12 5.86
C PRO A 331 -9.51 3.52 7.27
N TYR A 332 -10.54 2.77 7.66
CA TYR A 332 -10.68 2.20 9.01
C TYR A 332 -10.66 0.68 8.96
N GLY A 333 -10.10 0.06 9.98
CA GLY A 333 -9.99 -1.39 10.10
C GLY A 333 -8.55 -1.91 9.88
N ASP A 334 -8.41 -3.22 9.68
CA ASP A 334 -7.12 -3.85 9.41
C ASP A 334 -6.65 -3.54 7.98
N ARG A 335 -5.58 -2.76 7.88
CA ARG A 335 -5.00 -2.28 6.62
C ARG A 335 -4.51 -3.42 5.72
N ARG A 336 -4.09 -4.54 6.29
CA ARG A 336 -3.69 -5.72 5.52
C ARG A 336 -4.86 -6.31 4.72
N ARG A 337 -6.09 -6.02 5.13
CA ARG A 337 -7.33 -6.51 4.51
C ARG A 337 -7.98 -5.51 3.54
N PHE A 338 -7.45 -4.32 3.36
CA PHE A 338 -8.04 -3.34 2.42
C PHE A 338 -8.15 -3.87 1.00
N GLY A 339 -7.22 -4.73 0.57
CA GLY A 339 -7.30 -5.44 -0.71
C GLY A 339 -8.57 -6.27 -0.89
N GLY A 340 -9.16 -6.82 0.18
CA GLY A 340 -10.41 -7.57 0.13
C GLY A 340 -11.59 -6.73 -0.35
N ALA A 341 -11.76 -5.51 0.19
CA ALA A 341 -12.82 -4.59 -0.22
C ALA A 341 -12.67 -4.17 -1.71
N THR A 342 -11.43 -3.96 -2.16
CA THR A 342 -11.12 -3.69 -3.57
C THR A 342 -11.45 -4.89 -4.46
N LEU A 343 -11.09 -6.12 -4.05
CA LEU A 343 -11.42 -7.34 -4.81
C LEU A 343 -12.94 -7.59 -4.86
N ALA A 344 -13.66 -7.37 -3.76
CA ALA A 344 -15.12 -7.42 -3.74
C ALA A 344 -15.74 -6.42 -4.73
N SER A 345 -15.19 -5.19 -4.76
CA SER A 345 -15.62 -4.16 -5.69
C SER A 345 -15.30 -4.52 -7.15
N CYS A 346 -14.15 -5.12 -7.41
CA CYS A 346 -13.80 -5.64 -8.74
C CYS A 346 -14.73 -6.78 -9.16
N CYS A 347 -15.05 -7.73 -8.26
CA CYS A 347 -16.00 -8.80 -8.55
C CYS A 347 -17.38 -8.26 -8.94
N ALA A 348 -17.86 -7.26 -8.22
CA ALA A 348 -19.12 -6.59 -8.53
C ALA A 348 -19.07 -5.86 -9.89
N PHE A 349 -17.98 -5.12 -10.16
CA PHE A 349 -17.81 -4.36 -11.41
C PHE A 349 -17.69 -5.24 -12.65
N PHE A 350 -16.93 -6.34 -12.56
CA PHE A 350 -16.72 -7.27 -13.68
C PHE A 350 -17.79 -8.35 -13.81
N ASP A 351 -18.75 -8.37 -12.89
CA ASP A 351 -19.82 -9.38 -12.84
C ASP A 351 -19.26 -10.81 -12.73
N THR A 352 -18.29 -11.04 -11.83
CA THR A 352 -17.54 -12.30 -11.71
C THR A 352 -17.37 -12.72 -10.25
N GLY A 353 -17.09 -14.02 -10.02
CA GLY A 353 -16.67 -14.59 -8.74
C GLY A 353 -15.22 -15.09 -8.76
N GLU A 354 -14.35 -14.55 -9.64
CA GLU A 354 -13.00 -15.08 -9.84
C GLU A 354 -12.04 -14.86 -8.69
N TRP A 355 -12.24 -13.79 -7.92
CA TRP A 355 -11.31 -13.42 -6.84
C TRP A 355 -11.88 -13.71 -5.48
N ARG A 356 -11.00 -14.01 -4.53
CA ARG A 356 -11.37 -14.24 -3.13
C ARG A 356 -11.50 -12.92 -2.40
N TYR A 357 -12.52 -12.80 -1.57
CA TYR A 357 -12.75 -11.74 -0.59
C TYR A 357 -13.67 -12.29 0.51
N ASP A 358 -13.71 -11.65 1.66
CA ASP A 358 -14.68 -11.99 2.70
C ASP A 358 -16.05 -11.35 2.35
N ALA A 359 -17.14 -12.03 2.59
CA ALA A 359 -18.49 -11.48 2.32
C ALA A 359 -18.71 -10.13 3.03
N ARG A 360 -18.06 -9.91 4.17
CA ARG A 360 -18.07 -8.64 4.90
C ARG A 360 -17.41 -7.48 4.13
N ASP A 361 -16.47 -7.76 3.24
CA ASP A 361 -15.75 -6.77 2.45
C ASP A 361 -16.65 -6.02 1.45
N VAL A 362 -17.77 -6.65 1.04
CA VAL A 362 -18.79 -6.02 0.17
C VAL A 362 -19.37 -4.75 0.79
N ALA A 363 -19.63 -4.78 2.10
CA ALA A 363 -20.23 -3.67 2.84
C ALA A 363 -19.28 -2.46 2.96
N VAL A 364 -17.96 -2.69 2.91
CA VAL A 364 -16.95 -1.65 3.12
C VAL A 364 -16.92 -0.65 1.96
N GLN A 365 -17.03 -1.13 0.71
CA GLN A 365 -16.88 -0.28 -0.48
C GLN A 365 -17.89 -0.64 -1.59
N ALA A 366 -17.95 -1.90 -2.03
CA ALA A 366 -18.70 -2.33 -3.20
C ALA A 366 -20.19 -1.96 -3.12
N ALA A 367 -20.83 -2.13 -1.96
CA ALA A 367 -22.24 -1.79 -1.73
C ALA A 367 -22.50 -0.29 -1.95
N TRP A 368 -21.64 0.58 -1.44
CA TRP A 368 -21.78 2.02 -1.57
C TRP A 368 -21.51 2.53 -2.99
N TRP A 369 -20.61 1.87 -3.72
CA TRP A 369 -20.23 2.27 -5.07
C TRP A 369 -21.16 1.73 -6.16
N MET A 370 -21.76 0.54 -5.96
CA MET A 370 -22.50 -0.19 -7.00
C MET A 370 -23.90 -0.67 -6.55
N GLY A 371 -24.29 -0.41 -5.30
CA GLY A 371 -25.63 -0.70 -4.80
C GLY A 371 -25.90 -2.20 -4.56
N PRO A 372 -27.18 -2.63 -4.61
CA PRO A 372 -27.59 -3.98 -4.21
C PRO A 372 -26.97 -5.08 -5.09
N GLY A 373 -26.61 -4.77 -6.35
CA GLY A 373 -25.94 -5.72 -7.25
C GLY A 373 -24.62 -6.26 -6.71
N ALA A 374 -23.93 -5.50 -5.83
CA ALA A 374 -22.69 -5.94 -5.22
C ALA A 374 -22.87 -7.20 -4.33
N PHE A 375 -24.02 -7.38 -3.72
CA PHE A 375 -24.33 -8.53 -2.86
C PHE A 375 -24.69 -9.81 -3.62
N THR A 376 -24.92 -9.74 -4.92
CA THR A 376 -25.31 -10.90 -5.74
C THR A 376 -24.12 -11.79 -6.09
N LYS A 377 -22.91 -11.31 -5.92
CA LYS A 377 -21.68 -12.05 -6.23
C LYS A 377 -21.23 -12.82 -5.00
N LYS A 378 -20.90 -14.08 -5.21
CA LYS A 378 -20.25 -14.89 -4.19
C LYS A 378 -18.75 -14.83 -4.36
N PRO A 379 -17.99 -14.72 -3.26
CA PRO A 379 -16.54 -14.86 -3.34
C PRO A 379 -16.18 -16.25 -3.87
N ARG A 380 -15.03 -16.38 -4.48
CA ARG A 380 -14.50 -17.69 -4.88
C ARG A 380 -14.36 -18.55 -3.62
N GLU A 381 -15.02 -19.70 -3.64
CA GLU A 381 -14.88 -20.69 -2.56
C GLU A 381 -13.40 -21.10 -2.39
N PRO A 382 -12.97 -21.44 -1.16
CA PRO A 382 -11.68 -22.08 -0.96
C PRO A 382 -11.59 -23.33 -1.83
N GLY A 383 -10.81 -23.25 -2.90
CA GLY A 383 -10.53 -24.38 -3.81
C GLY A 383 -9.13 -24.93 -3.52
N PRO A 384 -8.69 -25.94 -4.30
CA PRO A 384 -7.31 -26.38 -4.26
C PRO A 384 -6.39 -25.16 -4.43
N ASP A 385 -5.19 -25.25 -3.86
CA ASP A 385 -4.19 -24.19 -3.86
C ASP A 385 -4.04 -23.59 -5.26
N ALA A 386 -4.04 -22.27 -5.34
CA ALA A 386 -3.72 -21.62 -6.60
C ALA A 386 -2.31 -22.03 -7.02
N ALA A 387 -2.14 -22.43 -8.28
CA ALA A 387 -0.84 -22.78 -8.80
C ALA A 387 0.16 -21.63 -8.57
N PRO A 388 1.42 -21.94 -8.28
CA PRO A 388 2.48 -20.94 -8.19
C PRO A 388 2.52 -20.07 -9.44
N CYS A 389 2.74 -18.77 -9.28
CA CYS A 389 2.73 -17.85 -10.41
C CYS A 389 3.83 -16.78 -10.30
N LEU A 390 4.30 -16.33 -11.45
CA LEU A 390 5.30 -15.28 -11.58
C LEU A 390 4.71 -14.08 -12.32
N PHE A 391 4.79 -12.91 -11.68
CA PHE A 391 4.53 -11.61 -12.28
C PHE A 391 5.88 -11.01 -12.70
N ALA A 392 6.31 -11.37 -13.91
CA ALA A 392 7.67 -11.09 -14.37
C ALA A 392 7.99 -9.59 -14.50
N ASN A 393 7.02 -8.76 -14.92
CA ASN A 393 7.22 -7.31 -14.99
C ASN A 393 7.26 -6.68 -13.59
N ALA A 394 6.56 -7.26 -12.62
CA ALA A 394 6.67 -6.87 -11.22
C ALA A 394 7.99 -7.32 -10.60
N GLY A 395 8.48 -8.49 -10.98
CA GLY A 395 9.53 -9.21 -10.27
C GLY A 395 9.02 -9.86 -8.99
N VAL A 396 7.75 -10.30 -8.96
CA VAL A 396 7.12 -10.93 -7.80
C VAL A 396 6.65 -12.32 -8.16
N ALA A 397 7.02 -13.30 -7.36
CA ALA A 397 6.52 -14.67 -7.49
C ALA A 397 5.72 -15.07 -6.24
N VAL A 398 4.59 -15.70 -6.46
CA VAL A 398 3.83 -16.41 -5.41
C VAL A 398 4.18 -17.89 -5.54
N LEU A 399 5.00 -18.37 -4.61
CA LEU A 399 5.48 -19.75 -4.61
C LEU A 399 4.43 -20.73 -4.08
N SER A 400 3.54 -20.24 -3.25
CA SER A 400 2.39 -20.96 -2.68
C SER A 400 1.30 -19.99 -2.29
N ASN A 401 0.04 -20.32 -2.54
CA ASN A 401 -1.13 -19.56 -2.07
C ASN A 401 -2.24 -20.54 -1.66
N GLY A 402 -1.96 -21.23 -0.56
CA GLY A 402 -2.85 -22.17 0.10
C GLY A 402 -2.78 -21.99 1.61
N PRO A 403 -2.78 -23.08 2.39
CA PRO A 403 -2.51 -23.06 3.83
C PRO A 403 -1.15 -22.43 4.17
N VAL A 404 -0.19 -22.52 3.26
CA VAL A 404 1.06 -21.76 3.28
C VAL A 404 1.01 -20.73 2.16
N HIS A 405 1.25 -19.47 2.47
CA HIS A 405 1.32 -18.37 1.52
C HIS A 405 2.74 -17.79 1.51
N ILE A 406 3.44 -17.91 0.37
CA ILE A 406 4.83 -17.48 0.22
C ILE A 406 4.92 -16.54 -0.96
N VAL A 407 5.38 -15.31 -0.71
CA VAL A 407 5.62 -14.29 -1.73
C VAL A 407 7.10 -13.96 -1.75
N ALA A 408 7.78 -14.26 -2.85
CA ALA A 408 9.16 -13.87 -3.12
C ALA A 408 9.17 -12.56 -3.92
N ASP A 409 9.92 -11.59 -3.42
CA ASP A 409 10.02 -10.26 -3.99
C ASP A 409 11.42 -10.04 -4.58
N THR A 410 11.53 -10.21 -5.88
CA THR A 410 12.78 -10.01 -6.62
C THR A 410 12.81 -8.66 -7.35
N ARG A 411 11.91 -7.74 -7.00
CA ARG A 411 11.82 -6.44 -7.64
C ARG A 411 13.09 -5.62 -7.45
N GLY A 412 13.43 -4.88 -8.49
CA GLY A 412 14.26 -3.70 -8.36
C GLY A 412 13.47 -2.52 -7.80
N PHE A 413 13.96 -1.32 -8.01
CA PHE A 413 13.31 -0.10 -7.53
C PHE A 413 12.25 0.42 -8.51
N GLY A 414 11.21 1.07 -8.00
CA GLY A 414 10.13 1.67 -8.78
C GLY A 414 10.58 2.83 -9.66
N HIS A 415 9.61 3.42 -10.37
CA HIS A 415 9.84 4.48 -11.34
C HIS A 415 10.47 5.75 -10.74
N ALA A 416 11.23 6.48 -11.54
CA ALA A 416 11.86 7.78 -11.21
C ALA A 416 12.65 7.74 -9.88
N GLY A 417 12.25 8.53 -8.88
CA GLY A 417 12.91 8.56 -7.57
C GLY A 417 12.70 7.30 -6.72
N ALA A 418 11.81 6.40 -7.12
CA ALA A 418 11.42 5.20 -6.39
C ALA A 418 10.98 5.49 -4.93
N GLY A 419 10.16 6.54 -4.77
CA GLY A 419 9.80 7.09 -3.46
C GLY A 419 9.19 6.09 -2.50
N HIS A 420 8.46 5.10 -3.02
CA HIS A 420 7.76 4.08 -2.26
C HIS A 420 8.45 2.71 -2.25
N SER A 421 9.62 2.59 -2.87
CA SER A 421 10.43 1.37 -2.82
C SER A 421 11.30 1.32 -1.56
N HIS A 422 11.57 0.10 -1.10
CA HIS A 422 12.55 -0.20 -0.06
C HIS A 422 13.75 -0.93 -0.67
N ALA A 423 14.86 -0.99 0.05
CA ALA A 423 16.07 -1.71 -0.36
C ALA A 423 15.94 -3.22 0.01
N HIS A 424 14.92 -3.87 -0.57
CA HIS A 424 14.45 -5.22 -0.24
C HIS A 424 14.56 -6.22 -1.40
N ALA A 425 15.40 -5.93 -2.38
CA ALA A 425 15.56 -6.86 -3.50
C ALA A 425 15.91 -8.27 -3.02
N LEU A 426 15.30 -9.27 -3.64
CA LEU A 426 15.40 -10.69 -3.30
C LEU A 426 14.90 -11.03 -1.88
N SER A 427 13.86 -10.35 -1.40
CA SER A 427 13.24 -10.66 -0.11
C SER A 427 12.11 -11.70 -0.24
N VAL A 428 11.60 -12.16 0.90
CA VAL A 428 10.49 -13.09 0.98
C VAL A 428 9.66 -12.83 2.21
N VAL A 429 8.35 -13.02 2.08
CA VAL A 429 7.41 -13.05 3.21
C VAL A 429 6.65 -14.37 3.19
N CYS A 430 6.28 -14.86 4.37
CA CYS A 430 5.63 -16.16 4.50
C CYS A 430 4.60 -16.12 5.62
N ARG A 431 3.43 -16.69 5.34
CA ARG A 431 2.34 -16.92 6.30
C ARG A 431 1.90 -18.38 6.26
N LYS A 432 1.44 -18.90 7.38
CA LYS A 432 0.94 -20.28 7.47
C LYS A 432 -0.37 -20.31 8.24
N ALA A 433 -1.36 -21.06 7.72
CA ALA A 433 -2.57 -21.38 8.44
C ALA A 433 -2.35 -22.58 9.38
N ASP A 434 -2.80 -22.42 10.60
CA ASP A 434 -2.98 -23.54 11.54
C ASP A 434 -4.42 -23.53 12.02
N ALA A 435 -5.11 -24.68 11.86
CA ALA A 435 -6.56 -24.81 12.13
C ALA A 435 -7.40 -23.66 11.52
N GLY A 436 -7.01 -23.14 10.35
CA GLY A 436 -7.70 -22.05 9.64
C GLY A 436 -7.32 -20.62 10.12
N ILE A 437 -6.44 -20.48 11.09
CA ILE A 437 -5.91 -19.21 11.57
C ILE A 437 -4.51 -19.00 10.96
N PHE A 438 -4.32 -17.89 10.23
CA PHE A 438 -3.02 -17.56 9.65
C PHE A 438 -2.11 -16.88 10.66
N ALA A 439 -0.91 -17.46 10.84
CA ALA A 439 0.21 -16.84 11.54
C ALA A 439 1.24 -16.31 10.53
N ASP A 440 1.81 -15.16 10.83
CA ASP A 440 2.96 -14.63 10.11
C ASP A 440 4.22 -15.39 10.54
N ILE A 441 4.97 -15.92 9.58
CA ILE A 441 6.24 -16.61 9.82
C ILE A 441 7.40 -15.68 9.50
N LEU A 442 7.43 -15.15 8.27
CA LEU A 442 8.36 -14.12 7.84
C LEU A 442 7.57 -12.88 7.44
N ILE A 443 7.88 -11.76 8.09
CA ILE A 443 7.20 -10.47 7.87
C ILE A 443 8.10 -9.50 7.10
N ASP A 444 7.47 -8.52 6.45
CA ASP A 444 8.13 -7.24 6.16
C ASP A 444 7.84 -6.28 7.30
N PRO A 445 8.84 -5.60 7.88
CA PRO A 445 8.67 -4.68 9.01
C PRO A 445 7.80 -3.45 8.74
N GLY A 446 7.44 -3.16 7.49
CA GLY A 446 6.57 -2.05 7.12
C GLY A 446 7.28 -0.70 6.99
N THR A 447 6.53 0.40 7.19
CA THR A 447 7.00 1.76 6.80
C THR A 447 7.37 2.65 7.98
N PHE A 448 6.71 2.56 9.10
CA PHE A 448 6.79 3.39 10.30
C PHE A 448 6.48 4.88 10.07
N THR A 449 7.26 5.62 9.27
CA THR A 449 7.05 7.07 9.07
C THR A 449 7.58 7.55 7.72
N TYR A 450 7.08 8.67 7.24
CA TYR A 450 7.60 9.34 6.04
C TYR A 450 8.57 10.46 6.36
N THR A 451 8.17 11.41 7.19
CA THR A 451 8.96 12.60 7.51
C THR A 451 9.03 12.89 9.01
N GLY A 452 8.26 12.16 9.80
CA GLY A 452 8.21 12.34 11.23
C GLY A 452 9.55 12.11 11.92
N ASP A 453 10.31 11.10 11.48
CA ASP A 453 11.64 10.77 11.99
C ASP A 453 12.52 10.28 10.82
N PRO A 454 13.43 11.14 10.29
CA PRO A 454 14.26 10.78 9.13
C PRO A 454 15.17 9.56 9.38
N ALA A 455 15.69 9.38 10.60
CA ALA A 455 16.58 8.27 10.91
C ALA A 455 15.82 6.94 10.88
N TRP A 456 14.61 6.88 11.46
CA TRP A 456 13.77 5.70 11.40
C TRP A 456 13.17 5.47 10.00
N ARG A 457 12.89 6.54 9.24
CA ARG A 457 12.51 6.40 7.84
C ARG A 457 13.56 5.66 7.03
N SER A 458 14.84 6.07 7.14
CA SER A 458 15.95 5.42 6.45
C SER A 458 16.14 3.98 6.89
N ARG A 459 16.00 3.67 8.20
CA ARG A 459 16.11 2.30 8.72
C ARG A 459 15.05 1.37 8.16
N PHE A 460 13.75 1.74 8.26
CA PHE A 460 12.65 0.89 7.80
C PHE A 460 12.66 0.64 6.29
N ARG A 461 13.30 1.52 5.50
CA ARG A 461 13.51 1.31 4.06
C ARG A 461 14.81 0.59 3.73
N GLY A 462 15.74 0.51 4.68
CA GLY A 462 17.08 -0.04 4.50
C GLY A 462 17.09 -1.56 4.45
N THR A 463 18.12 -2.13 3.85
CA THR A 463 18.24 -3.56 3.57
C THR A 463 18.15 -4.44 4.81
N ALA A 464 18.67 -3.98 5.95
CA ALA A 464 18.63 -4.74 7.20
C ALA A 464 17.23 -4.91 7.81
N PHE A 465 16.23 -4.19 7.30
CA PHE A 465 14.83 -4.29 7.72
C PHE A 465 14.00 -5.18 6.79
N HIS A 466 14.65 -6.01 5.96
CA HIS A 466 13.96 -6.92 5.04
C HIS A 466 14.61 -8.30 5.03
N ASN A 467 13.87 -9.32 4.62
CA ASN A 467 14.33 -10.72 4.60
C ASN A 467 15.29 -10.97 3.42
N THR A 468 16.43 -10.31 3.41
CA THR A 468 17.43 -10.35 2.34
C THR A 468 18.86 -10.26 2.88
N VAL A 469 19.84 -10.09 2.00
CA VAL A 469 21.27 -10.02 2.34
C VAL A 469 21.77 -8.58 2.27
N ARG A 470 22.57 -8.21 3.27
CA ARG A 470 23.36 -6.98 3.32
C ARG A 470 24.85 -7.32 3.34
N VAL A 471 25.68 -6.52 2.68
CA VAL A 471 27.13 -6.69 2.66
C VAL A 471 27.81 -5.44 3.21
N ASP A 472 28.77 -5.62 4.12
CA ASP A 472 29.57 -4.57 4.78
C ASP A 472 28.75 -3.46 5.44
N GLY A 473 27.55 -3.81 5.93
CA GLY A 473 26.65 -2.84 6.55
C GLY A 473 26.03 -1.83 5.59
N LEU A 474 26.19 -2.01 4.26
CA LEU A 474 25.70 -1.10 3.23
C LEU A 474 24.39 -1.56 2.63
N ASP A 475 23.44 -0.64 2.49
CA ASP A 475 22.17 -0.91 1.80
C ASP A 475 22.37 -1.17 0.31
N GLN A 476 21.46 -1.93 -0.30
CA GLN A 476 21.44 -2.26 -1.73
C GLN A 476 21.35 -1.01 -2.63
N ALA A 477 20.83 0.10 -2.12
CA ALA A 477 20.79 1.40 -2.78
C ALA A 477 21.23 2.50 -1.81
N GLU A 478 21.51 3.69 -2.33
CA GLU A 478 21.90 4.85 -1.53
C GLU A 478 20.68 5.71 -1.21
N ASP A 479 20.48 6.07 0.07
CA ASP A 479 19.40 6.96 0.50
C ASP A 479 19.60 8.38 -0.04
N GLY A 480 18.69 8.86 -0.86
CA GLY A 480 18.64 10.21 -1.42
C GLY A 480 17.61 11.12 -0.74
N GLY A 481 17.10 10.73 0.42
CA GLY A 481 16.05 11.41 1.18
C GLY A 481 14.74 10.60 1.24
N PRO A 482 13.70 11.07 1.96
CA PRO A 482 12.56 10.26 2.37
C PRO A 482 11.76 9.63 1.21
N PHE A 483 11.85 10.19 0.01
CA PHE A 483 11.14 9.73 -1.19
C PHE A 483 12.06 9.55 -2.40
N ARG A 484 13.35 9.26 -2.17
CA ARG A 484 14.30 9.10 -3.27
C ARG A 484 15.39 8.10 -2.93
N TRP A 485 15.75 7.28 -3.92
CA TRP A 485 16.90 6.42 -3.92
C TRP A 485 17.88 6.82 -5.03
N LEU A 486 19.18 6.71 -4.74
CA LEU A 486 20.28 6.89 -5.65
C LEU A 486 20.96 5.52 -5.90
N ASN A 487 21.69 5.38 -7.01
CA ASN A 487 22.47 4.17 -7.33
C ASN A 487 21.66 2.89 -7.10
N LYS A 488 20.45 2.88 -7.66
CA LYS A 488 19.50 1.76 -7.51
C LYS A 488 20.04 0.49 -8.18
N PRO A 489 19.94 -0.69 -7.54
CA PRO A 489 20.37 -1.94 -8.13
C PRO A 489 19.48 -2.35 -9.30
N GLU A 490 20.06 -3.17 -10.17
CA GLU A 490 19.32 -3.93 -11.16
C GLU A 490 19.08 -5.35 -10.65
N THR A 491 17.89 -5.87 -10.93
CA THR A 491 17.50 -7.24 -10.60
C THR A 491 17.14 -7.99 -11.87
N ILE A 492 17.51 -9.27 -11.93
CA ILE A 492 17.28 -10.15 -13.07
C ILE A 492 16.73 -11.47 -12.56
N ILE A 493 15.56 -11.88 -13.06
CA ILE A 493 15.06 -13.23 -12.86
C ILE A 493 15.83 -14.14 -13.80
N VAL A 494 16.55 -15.11 -13.23
CA VAL A 494 17.40 -16.05 -13.98
C VAL A 494 16.60 -17.28 -14.39
N ASN A 495 15.80 -17.84 -13.47
CA ASN A 495 14.98 -19.01 -13.73
C ASN A 495 13.67 -18.96 -12.96
N TRP A 496 12.63 -19.50 -13.58
CA TRP A 496 11.36 -19.81 -12.95
C TRP A 496 10.86 -21.16 -13.44
N THR A 497 10.62 -22.05 -12.50
CA THR A 497 9.99 -23.35 -12.78
C THR A 497 8.96 -23.64 -11.71
N SER A 498 7.76 -24.02 -12.11
CA SER A 498 6.69 -24.31 -11.14
C SER A 498 5.81 -25.47 -11.59
N GLY A 499 5.31 -26.19 -10.62
CA GLY A 499 4.38 -27.30 -10.76
C GLY A 499 3.60 -27.53 -9.48
N LEU A 500 2.88 -28.65 -9.38
CA LEU A 500 2.13 -29.01 -8.18
C LEU A 500 3.06 -29.45 -7.03
N GLU A 501 4.21 -30.02 -7.36
CA GLU A 501 5.14 -30.58 -6.37
C GLU A 501 6.09 -29.54 -5.81
N PHE A 502 6.55 -28.60 -6.66
CA PHE A 502 7.48 -27.56 -6.25
C PHE A 502 7.36 -26.28 -7.09
N ALA A 503 7.87 -25.18 -6.52
CA ALA A 503 8.14 -23.93 -7.22
C ALA A 503 9.58 -23.48 -6.95
N HIS A 504 10.30 -23.15 -8.01
CA HIS A 504 11.68 -22.67 -7.96
C HIS A 504 11.81 -21.32 -8.66
N LEU A 505 12.42 -20.36 -7.98
CA LEU A 505 12.78 -19.05 -8.50
C LEU A 505 14.25 -18.80 -8.24
N SER A 506 14.99 -18.38 -9.26
CA SER A 506 16.36 -17.86 -9.13
C SER A 506 16.42 -16.43 -9.65
N ALA A 507 17.01 -15.51 -8.88
CA ALA A 507 17.18 -14.13 -9.28
C ALA A 507 18.50 -13.55 -8.77
N ILE A 508 18.98 -12.52 -9.46
CA ILE A 508 20.23 -11.82 -9.19
C ILE A 508 19.93 -10.33 -8.93
N CYS A 509 20.63 -9.76 -7.93
CA CYS A 509 20.66 -8.33 -7.65
C CYS A 509 22.12 -7.84 -7.71
N CYS A 510 22.38 -6.83 -8.55
CA CYS A 510 23.71 -6.26 -8.70
C CYS A 510 23.78 -4.85 -8.12
N TYR A 511 24.65 -4.62 -7.15
CA TYR A 511 24.84 -3.32 -6.51
C TYR A 511 26.26 -3.14 -5.95
N ARG A 512 26.82 -1.94 -6.05
CA ARG A 512 28.09 -1.56 -5.41
C ARG A 512 29.25 -2.55 -5.62
N GLY A 513 29.32 -3.19 -6.80
CA GLY A 513 30.35 -4.21 -7.11
C GLY A 513 30.05 -5.60 -6.53
N ILE A 514 28.92 -5.77 -5.85
CA ILE A 514 28.44 -7.05 -5.35
C ILE A 514 27.42 -7.62 -6.33
N THR A 515 27.48 -8.94 -6.54
CA THR A 515 26.44 -9.72 -7.18
C THR A 515 25.85 -10.67 -6.14
N HIS A 516 24.60 -10.45 -5.78
CA HIS A 516 23.84 -11.30 -4.90
C HIS A 516 22.85 -12.12 -5.73
N GLU A 517 23.03 -13.43 -5.76
CA GLU A 517 22.10 -14.39 -6.34
C GLU A 517 21.36 -15.09 -5.21
N ARG A 518 20.02 -15.12 -5.30
CA ARG A 518 19.18 -15.90 -4.37
C ARG A 518 18.32 -16.88 -5.14
N GLN A 519 18.25 -18.10 -4.64
CA GLN A 519 17.37 -19.14 -5.12
C GLN A 519 16.36 -19.50 -4.04
N PHE A 520 15.09 -19.55 -4.42
CA PHE A 520 13.96 -19.95 -3.58
C PHE A 520 13.40 -21.25 -4.11
N LEU A 521 13.27 -22.25 -3.26
CA LEU A 521 12.64 -23.52 -3.62
C LEU A 521 11.57 -23.87 -2.58
N TRP A 522 10.32 -23.89 -3.01
CA TRP A 522 9.21 -24.41 -2.24
C TRP A 522 8.93 -25.86 -2.65
N ILE A 523 8.92 -26.80 -1.70
CA ILE A 523 8.57 -28.21 -1.90
C ILE A 523 7.25 -28.46 -1.19
N ALA A 524 6.16 -28.48 -1.96
CA ALA A 524 4.80 -28.42 -1.42
C ALA A 524 4.44 -29.64 -0.55
N GLU A 525 4.74 -30.86 -1.02
CA GLU A 525 4.45 -32.13 -0.31
C GLU A 525 5.15 -32.19 1.05
N LYS A 526 6.33 -31.60 1.17
CA LYS A 526 7.14 -31.60 2.39
C LYS A 526 6.91 -30.38 3.27
N GLY A 527 6.25 -29.34 2.74
CA GLY A 527 6.12 -28.06 3.44
C GLY A 527 7.47 -27.40 3.73
N LEU A 528 8.45 -27.53 2.83
CA LEU A 528 9.80 -27.00 2.99
C LEU A 528 10.06 -25.83 2.04
N LEU A 529 10.54 -24.71 2.60
CA LEU A 529 11.07 -23.58 1.84
C LEU A 529 12.60 -23.54 2.04
N ALA A 530 13.36 -23.93 1.00
CA ALA A 530 14.81 -23.81 0.99
C ALA A 530 15.22 -22.50 0.29
N ILE A 531 16.13 -21.76 0.89
CA ILE A 531 16.67 -20.51 0.35
C ILE A 531 18.20 -20.59 0.37
N VAL A 532 18.81 -20.30 -0.78
CA VAL A 532 20.27 -20.24 -0.94
C VAL A 532 20.66 -18.88 -1.47
N ASP A 533 21.62 -18.25 -0.82
CA ASP A 533 22.26 -17.02 -1.23
C ASP A 533 23.69 -17.27 -1.65
N VAL A 534 24.08 -16.78 -2.82
CA VAL A 534 25.46 -16.72 -3.28
C VAL A 534 25.84 -15.27 -3.50
N VAL A 535 26.80 -14.79 -2.72
CA VAL A 535 27.31 -13.42 -2.80
C VAL A 535 28.69 -13.45 -3.43
N ARG A 536 28.88 -12.70 -4.53
CA ARG A 536 30.15 -12.60 -5.26
C ARG A 536 30.61 -11.14 -5.27
N GLY A 537 31.90 -10.90 -5.10
CA GLY A 537 32.54 -9.61 -5.26
C GLY A 537 32.93 -9.33 -6.71
N SER A 538 33.48 -8.14 -6.94
CA SER A 538 34.09 -7.78 -8.23
C SER A 538 35.29 -8.68 -8.54
N MET A 539 35.66 -8.79 -9.82
CA MET A 539 36.83 -9.57 -10.24
C MET A 539 38.11 -9.04 -9.56
N GLY A 540 38.85 -9.93 -8.90
CA GLY A 540 40.08 -9.59 -8.19
C GLY A 540 39.89 -9.05 -6.77
N ASP A 541 38.67 -9.04 -6.27
CA ASP A 541 38.40 -8.70 -4.87
C ASP A 541 38.89 -9.82 -3.96
N SER A 542 39.83 -9.49 -3.09
CA SER A 542 40.47 -10.43 -2.13
C SER A 542 40.28 -9.99 -0.67
N HIS A 543 39.49 -8.92 -0.44
CA HIS A 543 39.25 -8.43 0.90
C HIS A 543 38.18 -9.27 1.62
N PRO A 544 38.26 -9.44 2.92
CA PRO A 544 37.18 -10.05 3.68
C PRO A 544 35.99 -9.11 3.75
N HIS A 545 34.79 -9.65 3.52
CA HIS A 545 33.51 -8.97 3.61
C HIS A 545 32.69 -9.52 4.76
N LEU A 546 31.88 -8.68 5.39
CA LEU A 546 30.82 -9.10 6.30
C LEU A 546 29.53 -9.28 5.50
N VAL A 547 29.06 -10.51 5.40
CA VAL A 547 27.77 -10.86 4.78
C VAL A 547 26.76 -11.17 5.87
N GLU A 548 25.63 -10.46 5.88
CA GLU A 548 24.55 -10.58 6.84
C GLU A 548 23.27 -10.97 6.14
N GLN A 549 22.61 -12.02 6.61
CA GLN A 549 21.31 -12.49 6.12
C GLN A 549 20.29 -12.26 7.22
N PHE A 550 19.19 -11.52 6.92
CA PHE A 550 18.17 -11.12 7.89
C PHE A 550 16.88 -11.91 7.69
N TRP A 551 16.25 -12.34 8.81
CA TRP A 551 14.97 -13.03 8.84
C TRP A 551 14.08 -12.42 9.91
N HIS A 552 13.19 -11.51 9.50
CA HIS A 552 12.22 -10.85 10.37
C HIS A 552 11.06 -11.78 10.65
N CYS A 553 10.91 -12.17 11.91
CA CYS A 553 9.97 -13.19 12.35
C CYS A 553 8.63 -12.57 12.79
N GLY A 554 7.53 -13.18 12.37
CA GLY A 554 6.18 -12.78 12.80
C GLY A 554 5.78 -13.30 14.19
N GLY A 555 6.61 -14.17 14.78
CA GLY A 555 6.44 -14.71 16.14
C GLY A 555 7.76 -14.80 16.86
N GLU A 556 7.73 -15.23 18.13
CA GLU A 556 8.92 -15.41 18.94
C GLU A 556 9.94 -16.35 18.26
N ALA A 557 11.22 -16.00 18.29
CA ALA A 557 12.30 -16.81 17.72
C ALA A 557 13.15 -17.42 18.84
N VAL A 558 13.07 -18.74 19.00
CA VAL A 558 13.72 -19.47 20.10
C VAL A 558 14.61 -20.59 19.56
N ALA A 559 15.84 -20.70 20.07
CA ALA A 559 16.72 -21.80 19.72
C ALA A 559 16.12 -23.13 20.22
N ALA A 560 15.91 -24.07 19.31
CA ALA A 560 15.37 -25.40 19.59
C ALA A 560 16.48 -26.44 19.77
N SER A 561 17.51 -26.39 18.90
CA SER A 561 18.72 -27.19 18.97
C SER A 561 19.84 -26.48 18.20
N PRO A 562 21.09 -26.94 18.23
CA PRO A 562 22.15 -26.33 17.43
C PRO A 562 21.76 -26.21 15.95
N GLY A 563 21.81 -25.00 15.40
CA GLY A 563 21.40 -24.70 14.02
C GLY A 563 19.90 -24.63 13.76
N VAL A 564 19.03 -24.96 14.73
CA VAL A 564 17.56 -24.97 14.55
C VAL A 564 16.91 -23.94 15.46
N TRP A 565 16.08 -23.08 14.86
CA TRP A 565 15.30 -22.05 15.55
C TRP A 565 13.81 -22.25 15.29
N ARG A 566 13.00 -22.17 16.32
CA ARG A 566 11.54 -22.18 16.22
C ARG A 566 11.02 -20.75 16.08
N ILE A 567 10.12 -20.55 15.14
CA ILE A 567 9.42 -19.27 14.90
C ILE A 567 7.95 -19.45 15.28
N GLY A 568 7.54 -18.81 16.37
CA GLY A 568 6.25 -19.04 16.98
C GLY A 568 6.03 -20.52 17.30
N GLU A 569 4.79 -20.99 17.06
CA GLU A 569 4.43 -22.41 17.25
C GLU A 569 4.37 -23.19 15.93
N SER A 570 4.43 -22.49 14.78
CA SER A 570 4.02 -23.03 13.48
C SER A 570 5.16 -23.31 12.51
N ALA A 571 6.40 -22.92 12.82
CA ALA A 571 7.52 -23.09 11.89
C ALA A 571 8.86 -23.28 12.61
N THR A 572 9.79 -23.95 11.90
CA THR A 572 11.21 -23.97 12.27
C THR A 572 12.05 -23.47 11.11
N VAL A 573 13.20 -22.87 11.41
CA VAL A 573 14.25 -22.57 10.44
C VAL A 573 15.53 -23.27 10.86
N THR A 574 16.13 -23.97 9.91
CA THR A 574 17.40 -24.69 10.07
C THR A 574 18.48 -24.04 9.23
N MET A 575 19.64 -23.82 9.81
CA MET A 575 20.84 -23.29 9.19
C MET A 575 22.06 -24.11 9.62
N PRO A 576 23.20 -24.02 8.92
CA PRO A 576 24.39 -24.78 9.31
C PRO A 576 24.79 -24.52 10.77
N VAL A 577 25.11 -25.56 11.51
CA VAL A 577 25.53 -25.45 12.93
C VAL A 577 26.75 -24.52 13.11
N SER A 578 27.58 -24.40 12.07
CA SER A 578 28.74 -23.51 12.05
C SER A 578 28.40 -22.04 11.80
N ALA A 579 27.13 -21.71 11.48
CA ALA A 579 26.72 -20.34 11.22
C ALA A 579 26.74 -19.50 12.51
N LEU A 580 27.25 -18.28 12.41
CA LEU A 580 27.14 -17.29 13.51
C LEU A 580 25.74 -16.67 13.44
N VAL A 581 24.93 -16.95 14.46
CA VAL A 581 23.53 -16.54 14.51
C VAL A 581 23.29 -15.67 15.73
N GLU A 582 22.65 -14.53 15.53
CA GLU A 582 22.20 -13.65 16.60
C GLU A 582 20.71 -13.35 16.43
N VAL A 583 19.99 -13.17 17.53
CA VAL A 583 18.58 -12.77 17.54
C VAL A 583 18.43 -11.44 18.22
N PHE A 584 17.78 -10.50 17.54
CA PHE A 584 17.46 -9.18 18.09
C PHE A 584 15.93 -9.07 18.26
N SER A 585 15.51 -8.42 19.33
CA SER A 585 14.12 -7.98 19.52
C SER A 585 14.19 -6.55 20.05
N GLY A 586 13.76 -5.58 19.24
CA GLY A 586 14.14 -4.18 19.46
C GLY A 586 15.59 -3.88 19.03
N GLY A 587 16.22 -2.91 19.67
CA GLY A 587 17.62 -2.52 19.42
C GLY A 587 17.84 -1.98 18.00
N GLU A 588 18.81 -2.57 17.30
CA GLU A 588 19.22 -2.07 15.97
C GLU A 588 18.29 -2.51 14.85
N TYR A 589 17.79 -3.76 14.85
CA TYR A 589 17.08 -4.36 13.71
C TYR A 589 15.68 -4.89 14.04
N GLY A 590 15.42 -5.25 15.28
CA GLY A 590 14.26 -6.06 15.70
C GLY A 590 12.99 -5.24 15.94
N TRP A 591 12.45 -4.60 14.91
CA TRP A 591 11.24 -3.77 14.98
C TRP A 591 10.26 -4.09 13.86
N VAL A 592 8.96 -3.90 14.14
CA VAL A 592 7.87 -3.92 13.15
C VAL A 592 6.97 -2.70 13.34
N SER A 593 6.41 -2.19 12.26
CA SER A 593 5.47 -1.08 12.26
C SER A 593 4.14 -1.51 11.64
N ASN A 594 3.19 -1.83 12.49
CA ASN A 594 1.82 -2.16 12.09
C ASN A 594 0.96 -0.92 11.81
N ALA A 595 1.44 0.27 12.16
CA ALA A 595 0.75 1.53 11.93
C ALA A 595 1.74 2.70 11.82
N PRO A 596 1.46 3.72 10.96
CA PRO A 596 2.31 4.90 10.87
C PRO A 596 2.54 5.57 12.23
N GLY A 597 3.80 5.88 12.52
CA GLY A 597 4.21 6.49 13.79
C GLY A 597 4.27 5.55 14.99
N GLN A 598 3.94 4.27 14.81
CA GLN A 598 4.02 3.25 15.84
C GLN A 598 4.99 2.15 15.43
N LYS A 599 5.79 1.67 16.36
CA LYS A 599 6.65 0.51 16.18
C LYS A 599 6.74 -0.28 17.48
N GLU A 600 6.84 -1.57 17.34
CA GLU A 600 7.00 -2.50 18.45
C GLU A 600 8.17 -3.44 18.21
N ALA A 601 8.72 -3.99 19.29
CA ALA A 601 9.80 -4.95 19.17
C ALA A 601 9.31 -6.24 18.52
N SER A 602 10.06 -6.73 17.54
CA SER A 602 9.78 -7.97 16.80
C SER A 602 11.08 -8.73 16.58
N PRO A 603 11.10 -10.06 16.71
CA PRO A 603 12.33 -10.82 16.55
C PRO A 603 12.86 -10.76 15.11
N VAL A 604 14.18 -10.65 14.98
CA VAL A 604 14.92 -10.86 13.76
C VAL A 604 16.09 -11.79 14.00
N ILE A 605 16.20 -12.84 13.20
CA ILE A 605 17.34 -13.75 13.19
C ILE A 605 18.34 -13.20 12.17
N VAL A 606 19.59 -12.98 12.60
CA VAL A 606 20.68 -12.48 11.75
C VAL A 606 21.75 -13.54 11.65
N VAL A 607 22.00 -14.02 10.43
CA VAL A 607 23.08 -14.97 10.13
C VAL A 607 24.26 -14.21 9.57
N ARG A 608 25.44 -14.33 10.19
CA ARG A 608 26.65 -13.59 9.77
C ARG A 608 27.75 -14.53 9.27
N ARG A 609 28.44 -14.09 8.25
CA ARG A 609 29.65 -14.70 7.74
C ARG A 609 30.66 -13.61 7.37
N THR A 610 31.87 -13.74 7.89
CA THR A 610 33.01 -12.90 7.50
C THR A 610 34.02 -13.73 6.71
N GLY A 611 34.47 -13.22 5.58
CA GLY A 611 35.46 -13.89 4.73
C GLY A 611 35.55 -13.31 3.34
N VAL A 612 36.47 -13.84 2.54
CA VAL A 612 36.61 -13.48 1.14
C VAL A 612 35.44 -14.05 0.35
N LEU A 613 34.94 -13.29 -0.61
CA LEU A 613 33.89 -13.74 -1.53
C LEU A 613 34.45 -14.70 -2.60
N PRO A 614 33.69 -15.68 -3.11
CA PRO A 614 32.25 -15.83 -2.91
C PRO A 614 31.87 -16.43 -1.54
N ALA A 615 30.72 -15.98 -1.02
CA ALA A 615 30.10 -16.52 0.17
C ALA A 615 28.78 -17.21 -0.21
N THR A 616 28.55 -18.44 0.31
CA THR A 616 27.27 -19.14 0.19
C THR A 616 26.64 -19.28 1.57
N LEU A 617 25.37 -18.87 1.70
CA LEU A 617 24.54 -19.06 2.89
C LEU A 617 23.28 -19.84 2.47
N ALA A 618 22.78 -20.68 3.37
CA ALA A 618 21.52 -21.37 3.13
C ALA A 618 20.72 -21.51 4.41
N VAL A 619 19.39 -21.50 4.25
CA VAL A 619 18.43 -21.79 5.31
C VAL A 619 17.30 -22.67 4.75
N VAL A 620 16.70 -23.49 5.62
CA VAL A 620 15.52 -24.29 5.29
C VAL A 620 14.44 -24.01 6.33
N PHE A 621 13.30 -23.46 5.88
CA PHE A 621 12.10 -23.30 6.72
C PHE A 621 11.23 -24.55 6.58
N ALA A 622 10.91 -25.17 7.70
CA ALA A 622 9.94 -26.26 7.76
C ALA A 622 8.59 -25.68 8.22
N LEU A 623 7.63 -25.72 7.30
CA LEU A 623 6.29 -25.14 7.42
C LEU A 623 5.19 -26.21 7.42
N GLY A 624 5.57 -27.50 7.21
CA GLY A 624 4.72 -28.68 7.26
C GLY A 624 4.96 -29.52 8.51
N GLU A 625 4.68 -30.83 8.39
CA GLU A 625 4.99 -31.83 9.42
C GLU A 625 6.44 -32.31 9.36
N GLU A 626 7.09 -32.10 8.22
CA GLU A 626 8.49 -32.46 8.03
C GLU A 626 9.39 -31.60 8.91
N SER A 627 10.41 -32.21 9.52
CA SER A 627 11.41 -31.52 10.30
C SER A 627 12.79 -31.68 9.68
N VAL A 628 13.60 -30.61 9.75
CA VAL A 628 14.99 -30.61 9.30
C VAL A 628 15.86 -30.31 10.51
N ALA A 629 16.56 -31.32 10.98
CA ALA A 629 17.35 -31.23 12.23
C ALA A 629 18.73 -30.61 12.01
N ASP A 630 19.29 -30.74 10.83
CA ASP A 630 20.61 -30.21 10.46
C ASP A 630 20.73 -30.02 8.96
N ILE A 631 21.49 -28.99 8.57
CA ILE A 631 21.90 -28.79 7.17
C ILE A 631 23.38 -28.50 7.05
N ALA A 632 23.99 -29.04 5.98
CA ALA A 632 25.30 -28.61 5.54
C ALA A 632 25.20 -27.95 4.15
N VAL A 633 26.07 -26.99 3.91
CA VAL A 633 26.13 -26.29 2.62
C VAL A 633 27.46 -26.67 1.95
N GLU A 634 27.34 -27.33 0.82
CA GLU A 634 28.47 -27.69 -0.05
C GLU A 634 28.42 -26.80 -1.31
N ALA A 635 29.55 -26.43 -1.83
CA ALA A 635 29.66 -25.75 -3.11
C ALA A 635 30.71 -26.49 -3.96
N SER A 636 30.24 -27.22 -4.95
CA SER A 636 31.12 -27.89 -5.93
C SER A 636 31.06 -27.13 -7.25
N GLU A 637 32.21 -26.68 -7.74
CA GLU A 637 32.33 -25.90 -8.99
C GLU A 637 31.38 -24.70 -9.08
N GLY A 638 31.08 -24.06 -7.93
CA GLY A 638 30.20 -22.89 -7.84
C GLY A 638 28.70 -23.24 -7.79
N THR A 639 28.33 -24.52 -7.80
CA THR A 639 26.94 -24.99 -7.67
C THR A 639 26.63 -25.28 -6.19
N PRO A 640 25.68 -24.55 -5.55
CA PRO A 640 25.30 -24.80 -4.17
C PRO A 640 24.53 -26.11 -4.02
N ARG A 641 24.82 -26.82 -2.94
CA ARG A 641 24.09 -28.02 -2.51
C ARG A 641 23.78 -27.93 -1.03
N ILE A 642 22.51 -28.14 -0.68
CA ILE A 642 22.08 -28.32 0.71
C ILE A 642 21.98 -29.82 0.98
N VAL A 643 22.69 -30.27 1.99
CA VAL A 643 22.60 -31.67 2.50
C VAL A 643 21.82 -31.61 3.81
N MET A 644 20.75 -32.39 3.92
CA MET A 644 19.85 -32.47 5.07
C MET A 644 19.93 -33.87 5.69
N GLY A 645 20.90 -34.09 6.57
CA GLY A 645 21.18 -35.42 7.11
C GLY A 645 21.75 -36.38 6.04
N PRO A 646 21.79 -37.70 6.32
CA PRO A 646 22.53 -38.66 5.49
C PRO A 646 21.85 -39.04 4.15
N ALA A 647 20.56 -38.72 4.00
CA ALA A 647 19.75 -39.28 2.92
C ALA A 647 19.01 -38.25 2.06
N ARG A 648 19.27 -36.96 2.26
CA ARG A 648 18.50 -35.88 1.57
C ARG A 648 19.43 -34.80 1.08
N SER A 649 19.29 -34.43 -0.19
CA SER A 649 20.03 -33.27 -0.71
C SER A 649 19.25 -32.51 -1.77
N ILE A 650 19.57 -31.21 -1.89
CA ILE A 650 19.06 -30.31 -2.93
C ILE A 650 20.26 -29.66 -3.59
N THR A 651 20.42 -29.90 -4.90
CA THR A 651 21.48 -29.27 -5.70
C THR A 651 20.87 -28.15 -6.57
N PHE A 652 21.36 -26.93 -6.43
CA PHE A 652 20.86 -25.75 -7.11
C PHE A 652 21.73 -25.42 -8.34
N GLY A 653 21.37 -25.99 -9.49
CA GLY A 653 22.01 -25.70 -10.77
C GLY A 653 21.43 -24.46 -11.49
N ALA A 654 21.85 -24.30 -12.75
CA ALA A 654 21.32 -23.22 -13.62
C ALA A 654 19.86 -23.45 -14.06
N GLY A 655 19.34 -24.66 -13.91
CA GLY A 655 17.96 -25.07 -14.23
C GLY A 655 17.12 -25.35 -12.99
N ALA A 656 16.17 -26.27 -13.12
CA ALA A 656 15.42 -26.78 -11.98
C ALA A 656 16.35 -27.47 -10.98
N PRO A 657 16.16 -27.28 -9.65
CA PRO A 657 16.98 -27.98 -8.66
C PRO A 657 16.83 -29.49 -8.74
N ALA A 658 17.94 -30.20 -8.54
CA ALA A 658 17.90 -31.65 -8.37
C ALA A 658 17.61 -31.94 -6.89
N ILE A 659 16.52 -32.67 -6.63
CA ILE A 659 16.06 -33.01 -5.29
C ILE A 659 16.23 -34.52 -5.13
N GLU A 660 17.05 -34.93 -4.17
CA GLU A 660 17.31 -36.34 -3.85
C GLU A 660 16.78 -36.66 -2.45
N TRP A 661 15.84 -37.60 -2.38
CA TRP A 661 15.31 -38.18 -1.15
C TRP A 661 15.51 -39.68 -1.20
N ILE A 662 16.45 -40.19 -0.43
CA ILE A 662 16.79 -41.64 -0.38
C ILE A 662 16.03 -42.29 0.76
#